data_c954e0013514ea98e6fc9f7b0cfc2fce
#
_entry.id   c954e0013514ea98e6fc9f7b0cfc2fce
#
_cell.length_a   1.000
_cell.length_b   1.000
_cell.length_c   1.000
_cell.angle_alpha   90.00
_cell.angle_beta   90.00
_cell.angle_gamma   90.00
#
_symmetry.space_group_name_H-M   'P 1'
#
loop_
_entity.id
_entity.type
_entity.pdbx_description
1 polymer ?
#
loop_
_entity_poly.entity_id
_entity_poly.type
_entity_poly.pdbx_seq_one_letter_code
_entity_poly.pdbx_strand_id
1 'polypeptide(L)'
;MKLKETLNLGKTAFPMRAGLPTKEPVWQKEWEDAKLYQRRQELNEGKPHFTLHDGPPYANGNIHVGHAMNKISKDIIVRSKSMSGFYAPYIPGWDTHGLPIEQVLAKQGVKRKEMDLVEYLKLCREYALSQVDKQREDFKRLGVSGDWDHPYVTLTPDYEAAQIRVFGEMANKGYIYRGAKPVYWSWSSESALAEAEIEYHDLVSTSLYYANKVKDGKGVLDTDTYIVVWTTTPFTVTASRGLTVGAEFDYVVVKPAGSDRKYVVASELLPSLSEKFGWENAEVLATYQGKELNHIVTEHPWDPEVDELVILGEHVTLDSGTGIVHTAPGFGEDDYNVGIANGLEVAVTVNERGIMMENAGPDFAGQFYDKVVPTVIEKLGDLLLAQEEISHSYPFDWRTKKPIIWRAVPQWFASVSKFRQEILDEIEKVKFHSEWGKVRLYNMIRDRGDWVISRQRAWGVPLPIFYAEDGTPIMTAETIENVAQLFEEHGSIIWWERDAKDLLPEGFTHPGSPNGEFKKETDIMDVWFDSGSSWNGVVVNRPELKYPADLYLEGSDQYRGWFNSSLITSVANHGVAPYKQILSQGFALDGKGEKMSKSLGNTIAPNDVEKQFGAEILRLWVTSVDSSNDVRISMDILSQVSETYRKIRNTLRFLIANTSDFNPAEDSVAYEELRSVDKYMNIRFNQLVKTIRDAYADFEFLTIYKALVNFINVDLSAFYLDFAKDVVYIEGAKSLERRQMQTVFYDILVKITKLLTPILPHTAEEIWSYLEFETEDFVQLSELPEAQTFANQEEILDTWAAFMDFRGQAQKALEEARNEKVIGKSLEAHLTVYPNEVVKTLLGAVDSNVAQLLIVSKLTIAEGPAPEGAVTFEDVAFTVERAAGEVCDRCRRIDPSTAERSYNATICNHCASIVEENFADAVAEGFEAK
;
A
#
# COMPACT_ATOMS: atom_id res chain seq x y z
N MET A 1 46.62 5.91 40.47
CA MET A 1 45.47 5.28 39.74
C MET A 1 44.30 5.08 40.72
N LYS A 2 43.07 5.32 40.24
CA LYS A 2 41.88 5.03 41.08
C LYS A 2 41.40 3.60 40.87
N LEU A 3 40.91 2.94 41.90
CA LEU A 3 40.43 1.57 41.82
C LEU A 3 39.35 1.36 40.69
N LYS A 4 38.47 2.33 40.45
CA LYS A 4 37.51 2.28 39.36
C LYS A 4 38.12 2.23 37.96
N GLU A 5 39.38 2.65 37.81
CA GLU A 5 40.10 2.62 36.52
C GLU A 5 40.60 1.21 36.19
N THR A 6 40.51 0.25 37.14
CA THR A 6 40.76 -1.17 36.89
C THR A 6 39.56 -1.91 36.30
N LEU A 7 38.42 -1.26 36.19
CA LEU A 7 37.24 -1.83 35.51
C LEU A 7 37.33 -1.67 33.99
N ASN A 8 37.00 -2.71 33.25
CA ASN A 8 36.94 -2.67 31.80
C ASN A 8 35.63 -2.01 31.34
N LEU A 9 35.43 -0.76 31.71
CA LEU A 9 34.24 -0.01 31.24
C LEU A 9 34.36 0.24 29.76
N GLY A 10 33.46 -0.28 29.00
CA GLY A 10 33.42 -0.11 27.55
C GLY A 10 33.44 1.37 27.15
N LYS A 11 34.31 1.72 26.21
CA LYS A 11 34.48 3.09 25.68
C LYS A 11 34.07 3.09 24.22
N THR A 12 33.32 4.10 23.83
CA THR A 12 32.96 4.30 22.42
C THR A 12 32.75 5.77 22.13
N ALA A 13 33.19 6.19 20.94
CA ALA A 13 32.88 7.49 20.37
C ALA A 13 31.48 7.51 19.72
N PHE A 14 30.79 6.34 19.57
CA PHE A 14 29.43 6.26 19.05
C PHE A 14 28.49 7.09 19.93
N PRO A 15 27.81 8.10 19.33
CA PRO A 15 27.07 9.07 20.12
C PRO A 15 25.78 8.48 20.70
N MET A 16 25.46 8.90 21.93
CA MET A 16 24.21 8.47 22.58
C MET A 16 22.97 8.97 21.85
N ARG A 17 23.02 10.23 21.39
CA ARG A 17 21.92 10.83 20.61
C ARG A 17 22.10 10.53 19.13
N ALA A 18 21.04 10.06 18.49
CA ALA A 18 21.06 9.73 17.06
C ALA A 18 21.27 10.97 16.19
N GLY A 19 20.53 12.05 16.44
CA GLY A 19 20.57 13.26 15.62
C GLY A 19 20.10 13.01 14.19
N LEU A 20 19.13 12.12 13.99
CA LEU A 20 18.65 11.67 12.66
C LEU A 20 18.36 12.82 11.70
N PRO A 21 17.58 13.87 12.08
CA PRO A 21 17.25 14.95 11.15
C PRO A 21 18.47 15.64 10.51
N THR A 22 19.59 15.66 11.21
CA THR A 22 20.83 16.33 10.74
C THR A 22 21.84 15.36 10.15
N LYS A 23 21.87 14.11 10.60
CA LYS A 23 22.85 13.12 10.14
C LYS A 23 22.42 12.36 8.89
N GLU A 24 21.12 12.07 8.75
CA GLU A 24 20.62 11.37 7.59
C GLU A 24 21.00 12.03 6.26
N PRO A 25 20.85 13.37 6.08
CA PRO A 25 21.30 14.03 4.85
C PRO A 25 22.80 13.89 4.57
N VAL A 26 23.63 13.80 5.63
CA VAL A 26 25.08 13.60 5.47
C VAL A 26 25.36 12.22 4.90
N TRP A 27 24.74 11.16 5.46
CA TRP A 27 24.87 9.81 4.94
C TRP A 27 24.34 9.67 3.52
N GLN A 28 23.19 10.29 3.22
CA GLN A 28 22.60 10.27 1.89
C GLN A 28 23.53 10.88 0.85
N LYS A 29 24.18 12.00 1.22
CA LYS A 29 25.19 12.62 0.36
C LYS A 29 26.43 11.73 0.17
N GLU A 30 26.92 11.09 1.21
CA GLU A 30 28.05 10.16 1.12
C GLU A 30 27.74 8.98 0.20
N TRP A 31 26.52 8.42 0.26
CA TRP A 31 26.06 7.35 -0.63
C TRP A 31 26.00 7.80 -2.09
N GLU A 32 25.53 9.01 -2.34
CA GLU A 32 25.45 9.60 -3.68
C GLU A 32 26.86 9.85 -4.23
N ASP A 33 27.75 10.50 -3.45
CA ASP A 33 29.13 10.77 -3.82
C ASP A 33 29.92 9.46 -4.10
N ALA A 34 29.66 8.41 -3.34
CA ALA A 34 30.24 7.07 -3.52
C ALA A 34 29.58 6.24 -4.62
N LYS A 35 28.51 6.73 -5.25
CA LYS A 35 27.69 5.99 -6.23
C LYS A 35 27.24 4.62 -5.71
N LEU A 36 26.77 4.58 -4.45
CA LEU A 36 26.53 3.34 -3.73
C LEU A 36 25.48 2.45 -4.42
N TYR A 37 24.41 3.04 -4.98
CA TYR A 37 23.42 2.31 -5.75
C TYR A 37 24.05 1.58 -6.95
N GLN A 38 24.85 2.26 -7.75
CA GLN A 38 25.52 1.71 -8.93
C GLN A 38 26.49 0.59 -8.54
N ARG A 39 27.33 0.82 -7.51
CA ARG A 39 28.26 -0.19 -6.97
C ARG A 39 27.53 -1.45 -6.53
N ARG A 40 26.36 -1.29 -5.91
CA ARG A 40 25.55 -2.45 -5.49
C ARG A 40 25.00 -3.23 -6.71
N GLN A 41 24.56 -2.52 -7.77
CA GLN A 41 24.11 -3.17 -9.01
C GLN A 41 25.27 -3.94 -9.68
N GLU A 42 26.44 -3.32 -9.82
CA GLU A 42 27.65 -3.97 -10.36
C GLU A 42 28.03 -5.22 -9.58
N LEU A 43 28.01 -5.19 -8.23
CA LEU A 43 28.31 -6.31 -7.37
C LEU A 43 27.34 -7.49 -7.58
N ASN A 44 26.10 -7.21 -7.98
CA ASN A 44 25.07 -8.23 -8.19
C ASN A 44 24.84 -8.57 -9.67
N GLU A 45 25.62 -8.00 -10.59
CA GLU A 45 25.52 -8.33 -12.01
C GLU A 45 25.70 -9.84 -12.24
N GLY A 46 24.83 -10.45 -13.04
CA GLY A 46 24.83 -11.89 -13.30
C GLY A 46 24.18 -12.76 -12.23
N LYS A 47 23.75 -12.20 -11.10
CA LYS A 47 22.96 -12.93 -10.09
C LYS A 47 21.49 -13.05 -10.54
N PRO A 48 20.67 -13.89 -9.88
CA PRO A 48 19.24 -13.99 -10.20
C PRO A 48 18.54 -12.63 -10.12
N HIS A 49 17.73 -12.32 -11.13
CA HIS A 49 16.98 -11.06 -11.17
C HIS A 49 15.83 -11.04 -10.17
N PHE A 50 15.58 -9.88 -9.59
CA PHE A 50 14.35 -9.53 -8.92
C PHE A 50 13.91 -8.14 -9.36
N THR A 51 12.85 -8.09 -10.17
CA THR A 51 12.29 -6.84 -10.70
C THR A 51 11.06 -6.44 -9.90
N LEU A 52 11.19 -5.39 -9.08
CA LEU A 52 10.06 -4.67 -8.51
C LEU A 52 9.82 -3.46 -9.41
N HIS A 53 8.71 -3.46 -10.15
CA HIS A 53 8.35 -2.33 -11.00
C HIS A 53 7.60 -1.28 -10.19
N ASP A 54 8.06 -0.04 -10.27
CA ASP A 54 7.44 1.08 -9.53
C ASP A 54 6.17 1.54 -10.22
N GLY A 55 5.03 1.53 -9.52
CA GLY A 55 3.83 2.23 -9.96
C GLY A 55 4.05 3.72 -9.87
N PRO A 56 3.80 4.47 -10.96
CA PRO A 56 4.17 5.86 -11.04
C PRO A 56 3.25 6.75 -10.20
N PRO A 57 3.73 7.40 -9.13
CA PRO A 57 2.96 8.43 -8.46
C PRO A 57 2.67 9.58 -9.41
N TYR A 58 1.54 10.26 -9.18
CA TYR A 58 1.15 11.38 -9.99
C TYR A 58 1.99 12.63 -9.66
N ALA A 59 2.55 13.27 -10.68
CA ALA A 59 3.44 14.43 -10.56
C ALA A 59 2.66 15.72 -10.25
N ASN A 60 2.04 15.80 -9.08
CA ASN A 60 1.32 16.99 -8.65
C ASN A 60 1.25 17.11 -7.12
N GLY A 61 1.83 18.19 -6.59
CA GLY A 61 1.82 18.52 -5.18
C GLY A 61 2.85 17.77 -4.33
N ASN A 62 2.75 17.96 -3.02
CA ASN A 62 3.65 17.35 -2.05
C ASN A 62 3.32 15.86 -1.85
N ILE A 63 4.34 15.09 -1.53
CA ILE A 63 4.12 13.72 -1.07
C ILE A 63 3.37 13.70 0.27
N HIS A 64 2.63 12.64 0.51
CA HIS A 64 1.94 12.38 1.78
C HIS A 64 2.40 11.06 2.39
N VAL A 65 1.96 10.76 3.61
CA VAL A 65 2.36 9.56 4.36
C VAL A 65 2.10 8.26 3.58
N GLY A 66 1.02 8.19 2.79
CA GLY A 66 0.77 7.02 1.94
C GLY A 66 1.86 6.80 0.89
N HIS A 67 2.34 7.86 0.25
CA HIS A 67 3.49 7.80 -0.66
C HIS A 67 4.76 7.35 0.08
N ALA A 68 5.00 7.90 1.28
CA ALA A 68 6.17 7.52 2.09
C ALA A 68 6.12 6.05 2.49
N MET A 69 4.98 5.55 2.96
CA MET A 69 4.78 4.14 3.31
C MET A 69 5.06 3.23 2.10
N ASN A 70 4.53 3.58 0.94
CA ASN A 70 4.72 2.82 -0.29
C ASN A 70 6.19 2.75 -0.72
N LYS A 71 6.85 3.92 -0.83
CA LYS A 71 8.26 3.98 -1.27
C LYS A 71 9.22 3.36 -0.26
N ILE A 72 8.99 3.53 1.03
CA ILE A 72 9.78 2.88 2.08
C ILE A 72 9.64 1.37 2.01
N SER A 73 8.42 0.84 1.83
CA SER A 73 8.19 -0.61 1.69
C SER A 73 8.92 -1.18 0.48
N LYS A 74 8.87 -0.50 -0.66
CA LYS A 74 9.62 -0.88 -1.88
C LYS A 74 11.13 -0.87 -1.63
N ASP A 75 11.64 0.16 -0.97
CA ASP A 75 13.06 0.25 -0.64
C ASP A 75 13.54 -0.88 0.28
N ILE A 76 12.75 -1.22 1.31
CA ILE A 76 13.06 -2.35 2.19
C ILE A 76 13.14 -3.65 1.40
N ILE A 77 12.21 -3.89 0.47
CA ILE A 77 12.20 -5.08 -0.39
C ILE A 77 13.43 -5.10 -1.30
N VAL A 78 13.67 -4.02 -2.02
CA VAL A 78 14.79 -3.93 -2.98
C VAL A 78 16.14 -4.09 -2.27
N ARG A 79 16.35 -3.43 -1.13
CA ARG A 79 17.58 -3.57 -0.33
C ARG A 79 17.75 -4.99 0.20
N SER A 80 16.69 -5.57 0.78
CA SER A 80 16.76 -6.93 1.33
C SER A 80 17.01 -7.97 0.24
N LYS A 81 16.37 -7.86 -0.93
CA LYS A 81 16.63 -8.73 -2.08
C LYS A 81 18.06 -8.56 -2.60
N SER A 82 18.51 -7.32 -2.74
CA SER A 82 19.88 -7.02 -3.16
C SER A 82 20.92 -7.60 -2.21
N MET A 83 20.72 -7.43 -0.90
CA MET A 83 21.60 -8.00 0.14
C MET A 83 21.42 -9.51 0.32
N SER A 84 20.41 -10.14 -0.28
CA SER A 84 20.19 -11.59 -0.33
C SER A 84 20.71 -12.22 -1.61
N GLY A 85 21.51 -11.52 -2.39
CA GLY A 85 22.16 -12.07 -3.59
C GLY A 85 21.32 -12.01 -4.86
N PHE A 86 20.37 -11.08 -4.97
CA PHE A 86 19.63 -10.80 -6.19
C PHE A 86 20.15 -9.55 -6.90
N TYR A 87 20.12 -9.58 -8.23
CA TYR A 87 20.22 -8.36 -9.02
C TYR A 87 18.85 -7.68 -9.03
N ALA A 88 18.72 -6.60 -8.26
CA ALA A 88 17.45 -5.95 -7.97
C ALA A 88 17.52 -4.45 -8.26
N PRO A 89 17.61 -4.04 -9.54
CA PRO A 89 17.55 -2.63 -9.91
C PRO A 89 16.16 -2.04 -9.62
N TYR A 90 16.12 -0.79 -9.21
CA TYR A 90 14.90 -0.05 -8.94
C TYR A 90 14.87 1.25 -9.73
N ILE A 91 13.91 1.34 -10.65
CA ILE A 91 13.70 2.51 -11.51
C ILE A 91 12.45 3.24 -11.01
N PRO A 92 12.57 4.38 -10.34
CA PRO A 92 11.42 5.17 -9.93
C PRO A 92 10.69 5.77 -11.13
N GLY A 93 9.39 5.98 -11.01
CA GLY A 93 8.59 6.52 -12.10
C GLY A 93 7.61 7.59 -11.67
N TRP A 94 7.08 8.35 -12.67
CA TRP A 94 6.02 9.34 -12.48
C TRP A 94 5.01 9.31 -13.62
N ASP A 95 3.75 9.44 -13.24
CA ASP A 95 2.63 9.71 -14.13
C ASP A 95 2.40 11.22 -14.22
N THR A 96 2.29 11.76 -15.43
CA THR A 96 2.43 13.21 -15.66
C THR A 96 1.32 13.85 -16.47
N HIS A 97 0.36 13.08 -17.00
CA HIS A 97 -0.72 13.59 -17.82
C HIS A 97 -2.06 13.71 -17.08
N GLY A 98 -3.00 14.40 -17.67
CA GLY A 98 -4.38 14.45 -17.23
C GLY A 98 -4.82 15.71 -16.50
N LEU A 99 -6.07 15.71 -16.08
CA LEU A 99 -6.80 16.83 -15.52
C LEU A 99 -6.15 17.56 -14.31
N PRO A 100 -5.48 16.87 -13.35
CA PRO A 100 -5.00 17.55 -12.17
C PRO A 100 -4.01 18.69 -12.47
N ILE A 101 -3.18 18.55 -13.49
CA ILE A 101 -2.25 19.60 -13.92
C ILE A 101 -3.01 20.77 -14.56
N GLU A 102 -3.95 20.47 -15.46
CA GLU A 102 -4.81 21.49 -16.07
C GLU A 102 -5.57 22.31 -15.01
N GLN A 103 -6.07 21.65 -13.97
CA GLN A 103 -6.76 22.31 -12.85
C GLN A 103 -5.84 23.23 -12.05
N VAL A 104 -4.59 22.83 -11.82
CA VAL A 104 -3.64 23.70 -11.10
C VAL A 104 -3.32 24.93 -11.93
N LEU A 105 -3.03 24.77 -13.22
CA LEU A 105 -2.77 25.89 -14.12
C LEU A 105 -3.99 26.84 -14.19
N ALA A 106 -5.20 26.31 -14.27
CA ALA A 106 -6.42 27.10 -14.21
C ALA A 106 -6.55 27.93 -12.90
N LYS A 107 -6.23 27.32 -11.75
CA LYS A 107 -6.18 28.03 -10.46
C LYS A 107 -5.10 29.09 -10.40
N GLN A 108 -4.03 28.95 -11.16
CA GLN A 108 -2.97 29.96 -11.31
C GLN A 108 -3.33 31.07 -12.32
N GLY A 109 -4.54 31.02 -12.89
CA GLY A 109 -5.04 32.02 -13.82
C GLY A 109 -4.74 31.76 -15.29
N VAL A 110 -4.18 30.59 -15.64
CA VAL A 110 -3.97 30.18 -17.02
C VAL A 110 -5.29 29.77 -17.64
N LYS A 111 -5.69 30.44 -18.72
CA LYS A 111 -6.95 30.22 -19.43
C LYS A 111 -6.69 29.51 -20.76
N ARG A 112 -6.88 28.20 -20.79
CA ARG A 112 -6.66 27.36 -21.97
C ARG A 112 -7.30 27.91 -23.24
N LYS A 113 -8.56 28.39 -23.16
CA LYS A 113 -9.33 28.84 -24.34
C LYS A 113 -8.87 30.20 -24.89
N GLU A 114 -8.01 30.92 -24.17
CA GLU A 114 -7.52 32.27 -24.54
C GLU A 114 -6.07 32.25 -25.06
N MET A 115 -5.43 31.06 -25.17
CA MET A 115 -4.05 30.93 -25.61
C MET A 115 -3.89 29.82 -26.66
N ASP A 116 -2.75 29.84 -27.34
CA ASP A 116 -2.36 28.78 -28.28
C ASP A 116 -2.26 27.43 -27.57
N LEU A 117 -2.76 26.35 -28.19
CA LEU A 117 -2.78 25.03 -27.60
C LEU A 117 -1.38 24.47 -27.32
N VAL A 118 -0.44 24.66 -28.27
CA VAL A 118 0.94 24.18 -28.13
C VAL A 118 1.65 24.88 -26.96
N GLU A 119 1.45 26.19 -26.84
CA GLU A 119 1.99 26.97 -25.71
C GLU A 119 1.40 26.47 -24.37
N TYR A 120 0.11 26.20 -24.34
CA TYR A 120 -0.55 25.63 -23.15
C TYR A 120 0.02 24.26 -22.76
N LEU A 121 0.24 23.38 -23.73
CA LEU A 121 0.80 22.05 -23.49
C LEU A 121 2.25 22.12 -22.98
N LYS A 122 3.04 23.06 -23.48
CA LYS A 122 4.40 23.33 -22.96
C LYS A 122 4.38 23.77 -21.50
N LEU A 123 3.43 24.60 -21.09
CA LEU A 123 3.25 24.98 -19.68
C LEU A 123 2.86 23.78 -18.80
N CYS A 124 1.98 22.91 -19.29
CA CYS A 124 1.64 21.66 -18.59
C CYS A 124 2.87 20.78 -18.38
N ARG A 125 3.69 20.62 -19.43
CA ARG A 125 4.93 19.84 -19.37
C ARG A 125 5.93 20.42 -18.36
N GLU A 126 6.18 21.72 -18.40
CA GLU A 126 7.09 22.40 -17.46
C GLU A 126 6.64 22.25 -16.03
N TYR A 127 5.33 22.42 -15.76
CA TYR A 127 4.78 22.21 -14.44
C TYR A 127 4.97 20.76 -13.97
N ALA A 128 4.63 19.77 -14.79
CA ALA A 128 4.78 18.36 -14.46
C ALA A 128 6.23 18.02 -14.09
N LEU A 129 7.20 18.43 -14.89
CA LEU A 129 8.63 18.20 -14.64
C LEU A 129 9.10 18.86 -13.34
N SER A 130 8.62 20.06 -13.02
CA SER A 130 8.92 20.73 -11.76
C SER A 130 8.42 19.94 -10.54
N GLN A 131 7.28 19.26 -10.68
CA GLN A 131 6.73 18.41 -9.62
C GLN A 131 7.49 17.08 -9.50
N VAL A 132 7.93 16.50 -10.60
CA VAL A 132 8.84 15.33 -10.62
C VAL A 132 10.11 15.65 -9.83
N ASP A 133 10.78 16.76 -10.11
CA ASP A 133 12.00 17.16 -9.40
C ASP A 133 11.76 17.34 -7.92
N LYS A 134 10.69 17.99 -7.54
CA LYS A 134 10.32 18.20 -6.14
C LYS A 134 10.08 16.88 -5.40
N GLN A 135 9.25 16.00 -5.96
CA GLN A 135 8.93 14.72 -5.35
C GLN A 135 10.15 13.78 -5.32
N ARG A 136 11.04 13.87 -6.31
CA ARG A 136 12.32 13.14 -6.31
C ARG A 136 13.14 13.45 -5.07
N GLU A 137 13.31 14.73 -4.74
CA GLU A 137 14.05 15.14 -3.55
C GLU A 137 13.36 14.68 -2.26
N ASP A 138 12.04 14.77 -2.18
CA ASP A 138 11.27 14.26 -1.05
C ASP A 138 11.45 12.74 -0.86
N PHE A 139 11.44 11.93 -1.94
CA PHE A 139 11.66 10.48 -1.86
C PHE A 139 13.11 10.12 -1.51
N LYS A 140 14.09 10.83 -2.07
CA LYS A 140 15.50 10.66 -1.69
C LYS A 140 15.71 10.96 -0.21
N ARG A 141 15.03 11.97 0.32
CA ARG A 141 15.12 12.34 1.74
C ARG A 141 14.60 11.24 2.68
N LEU A 142 13.66 10.40 2.25
CA LEU A 142 13.21 9.21 2.98
C LEU A 142 14.28 8.09 3.04
N GLY A 143 15.39 8.25 2.35
CA GLY A 143 16.46 7.26 2.24
C GLY A 143 16.18 6.16 1.23
N VAL A 144 15.28 6.37 0.28
CA VAL A 144 14.94 5.42 -0.79
C VAL A 144 16.07 5.36 -1.81
N SER A 145 16.59 4.15 -2.04
CA SER A 145 17.65 3.87 -3.03
C SER A 145 17.03 3.53 -4.39
N GLY A 146 17.64 3.99 -5.47
CA GLY A 146 17.18 3.71 -6.83
C GLY A 146 17.97 4.51 -7.87
N ASP A 147 17.66 4.30 -9.15
CA ASP A 147 18.22 5.09 -10.25
C ASP A 147 17.45 6.40 -10.38
N TRP A 148 17.76 7.35 -9.52
CA TRP A 148 17.12 8.67 -9.48
C TRP A 148 17.55 9.57 -10.64
N ASP A 149 18.67 9.26 -11.29
CA ASP A 149 19.19 10.03 -12.41
C ASP A 149 18.48 9.68 -13.72
N HIS A 150 17.99 8.42 -13.83
CA HIS A 150 17.32 7.92 -15.03
C HIS A 150 15.93 7.32 -14.70
N PRO A 151 15.05 8.08 -14.04
CA PRO A 151 13.69 7.61 -13.78
C PRO A 151 12.91 7.43 -15.08
N TYR A 152 11.76 6.76 -15.01
CA TYR A 152 10.82 6.86 -16.11
C TYR A 152 9.75 7.92 -15.84
N VAL A 153 9.35 8.63 -16.86
CA VAL A 153 8.34 9.68 -16.77
C VAL A 153 7.43 9.53 -17.99
N THR A 154 6.12 9.41 -17.77
CA THR A 154 5.18 9.08 -18.86
C THR A 154 5.11 10.11 -19.99
N LEU A 155 5.62 11.33 -19.76
CA LEU A 155 5.72 12.40 -20.80
C LEU A 155 7.03 12.39 -21.59
N THR A 156 7.94 11.44 -21.37
CA THR A 156 9.17 11.39 -22.18
C THR A 156 8.89 10.82 -23.57
N PRO A 157 9.59 11.30 -24.60
CA PRO A 157 9.34 10.89 -25.98
C PRO A 157 9.40 9.39 -26.22
N ASP A 158 10.37 8.71 -25.64
CA ASP A 158 10.55 7.26 -25.70
C ASP A 158 9.39 6.49 -25.05
N TYR A 159 8.89 6.98 -23.90
CA TYR A 159 7.76 6.40 -23.23
C TYR A 159 6.46 6.59 -24.03
N GLU A 160 6.20 7.80 -24.51
CA GLU A 160 5.03 8.11 -25.33
C GLU A 160 5.02 7.25 -26.62
N ALA A 161 6.18 7.07 -27.28
CA ALA A 161 6.29 6.19 -28.42
C ALA A 161 5.98 4.72 -28.09
N ALA A 162 6.50 4.23 -26.96
CA ALA A 162 6.21 2.87 -26.48
C ALA A 162 4.71 2.66 -26.17
N GLN A 163 4.04 3.66 -25.62
CA GLN A 163 2.60 3.67 -25.39
C GLN A 163 1.81 3.62 -26.70
N ILE A 164 2.21 4.39 -27.71
CA ILE A 164 1.59 4.35 -29.04
C ILE A 164 1.72 2.96 -29.67
N ARG A 165 2.86 2.27 -29.47
CA ARG A 165 3.04 0.89 -29.94
C ARG A 165 2.16 -0.11 -29.23
N VAL A 166 1.93 0.06 -27.90
CA VAL A 166 0.95 -0.74 -27.15
C VAL A 166 -0.46 -0.58 -27.73
N PHE A 167 -0.88 0.66 -27.98
CA PHE A 167 -2.14 0.94 -28.64
C PHE A 167 -2.21 0.30 -30.04
N GLY A 168 -1.13 0.41 -30.82
CA GLY A 168 -1.04 -0.13 -32.17
C GLY A 168 -1.23 -1.63 -32.23
N GLU A 169 -0.64 -2.38 -31.32
CA GLU A 169 -0.83 -3.83 -31.23
C GLU A 169 -2.27 -4.20 -30.88
N MET A 170 -2.91 -3.46 -29.97
CA MET A 170 -4.32 -3.65 -29.65
C MET A 170 -5.22 -3.32 -30.83
N ALA A 171 -4.91 -2.27 -31.58
CA ALA A 171 -5.65 -1.91 -32.79
C ALA A 171 -5.51 -2.97 -33.89
N ASN A 172 -4.30 -3.49 -34.12
CA ASN A 172 -4.02 -4.55 -35.08
C ASN A 172 -4.78 -5.86 -34.76
N LYS A 173 -4.97 -6.16 -33.48
CA LYS A 173 -5.77 -7.31 -33.01
C LYS A 173 -7.30 -7.04 -33.05
N GLY A 174 -7.70 -5.85 -33.44
CA GLY A 174 -9.12 -5.47 -33.52
C GLY A 174 -9.78 -5.26 -32.17
N TYR A 175 -9.00 -4.93 -31.12
CA TYR A 175 -9.52 -4.62 -29.78
C TYR A 175 -9.94 -3.16 -29.66
N ILE A 176 -9.50 -2.27 -30.55
CA ILE A 176 -9.87 -0.86 -30.54
C ILE A 176 -11.01 -0.63 -31.51
N TYR A 177 -12.09 -0.02 -31.03
CA TYR A 177 -13.25 0.27 -31.85
C TYR A 177 -13.94 1.55 -31.43
N ARG A 178 -14.69 2.17 -32.35
CA ARG A 178 -15.55 3.33 -32.08
C ARG A 178 -16.98 2.90 -31.84
N GLY A 179 -17.60 3.44 -30.81
CA GLY A 179 -18.99 3.15 -30.45
C GLY A 179 -19.68 4.36 -29.85
N ALA A 180 -21.01 4.45 -30.05
CA ALA A 180 -21.85 5.45 -29.40
C ALA A 180 -22.66 4.77 -28.29
N LYS A 181 -22.02 4.49 -27.17
CA LYS A 181 -22.62 3.86 -26.00
C LYS A 181 -22.71 4.86 -24.84
N PRO A 182 -23.63 4.68 -23.88
CA PRO A 182 -23.63 5.45 -22.65
C PRO A 182 -22.31 5.24 -21.88
N VAL A 183 -21.67 6.34 -21.53
CA VAL A 183 -20.44 6.38 -20.71
C VAL A 183 -20.67 7.27 -19.51
N TYR A 184 -19.87 7.11 -18.46
CA TYR A 184 -19.79 8.10 -17.40
C TYR A 184 -19.33 9.43 -17.99
N TRP A 185 -20.16 10.44 -17.89
CA TRP A 185 -19.86 11.76 -18.42
C TRP A 185 -19.79 12.81 -17.32
N SER A 186 -18.64 13.43 -17.19
CA SER A 186 -18.46 14.56 -16.28
C SER A 186 -18.78 15.87 -17.02
N TRP A 187 -19.95 16.42 -16.76
CA TRP A 187 -20.36 17.72 -17.27
C TRP A 187 -19.47 18.86 -16.73
N SER A 188 -18.89 18.70 -15.52
CA SER A 188 -18.03 19.68 -14.86
C SER A 188 -16.61 19.72 -15.43
N SER A 189 -16.19 18.68 -16.11
CA SER A 189 -14.90 18.60 -16.83
C SER A 189 -15.06 18.40 -18.34
N GLU A 190 -16.31 18.36 -18.82
CA GLU A 190 -16.70 18.21 -20.24
C GLU A 190 -15.99 16.99 -20.92
N SER A 191 -15.93 15.85 -20.23
CA SER A 191 -15.23 14.66 -20.72
C SER A 191 -15.83 13.36 -20.25
N ALA A 192 -15.64 12.29 -21.03
CA ALA A 192 -15.91 10.92 -20.60
C ALA A 192 -14.96 10.51 -19.46
N LEU A 193 -15.42 9.61 -18.60
CA LEU A 193 -14.66 9.02 -17.51
C LEU A 193 -14.68 7.49 -17.63
N ALA A 194 -13.60 6.84 -17.16
CA ALA A 194 -13.58 5.40 -16.93
C ALA A 194 -14.05 5.05 -15.52
N GLU A 195 -14.33 3.78 -15.25
CA GLU A 195 -14.75 3.29 -13.94
C GLU A 195 -13.73 3.63 -12.82
N ALA A 196 -12.44 3.64 -13.14
CA ALA A 196 -11.37 4.01 -12.21
C ALA A 196 -11.40 5.49 -11.78
N GLU A 197 -12.14 6.33 -12.49
CA GLU A 197 -12.27 7.76 -12.25
C GLU A 197 -13.57 8.13 -11.51
N ILE A 198 -14.32 7.13 -11.03
CA ILE A 198 -15.61 7.29 -10.34
C ILE A 198 -15.45 7.00 -8.84
N GLU A 199 -16.02 7.88 -8.02
CA GLU A 199 -16.25 7.65 -6.59
C GLU A 199 -17.75 7.63 -6.32
N TYR A 200 -18.19 6.76 -5.42
CA TYR A 200 -19.60 6.68 -5.03
C TYR A 200 -19.82 7.46 -3.73
N HIS A 201 -20.82 8.33 -3.75
CA HIS A 201 -21.27 9.10 -2.59
C HIS A 201 -22.80 9.07 -2.53
N ASP A 202 -23.37 9.25 -1.34
CA ASP A 202 -24.79 9.38 -1.19
C ASP A 202 -25.28 10.70 -1.82
N LEU A 203 -26.26 10.58 -2.70
CA LEU A 203 -26.95 11.70 -3.35
C LEU A 203 -28.43 11.65 -3.00
N VAL A 204 -28.97 12.78 -2.58
CA VAL A 204 -30.41 12.96 -2.43
C VAL A 204 -30.96 13.43 -3.77
N SER A 205 -31.87 12.66 -4.34
CA SER A 205 -32.55 13.01 -5.60
C SER A 205 -34.05 12.85 -5.50
N THR A 206 -34.78 13.60 -6.34
CA THR A 206 -36.23 13.45 -6.46
C THR A 206 -36.54 12.27 -7.36
N SER A 207 -37.26 11.29 -6.85
CA SER A 207 -37.79 10.20 -7.65
C SER A 207 -39.26 10.42 -8.00
N LEU A 208 -39.67 9.97 -9.17
CA LEU A 208 -41.02 10.15 -9.69
C LEU A 208 -41.67 8.81 -10.06
N TYR A 209 -42.90 8.65 -9.66
CA TYR A 209 -43.79 7.56 -10.12
C TYR A 209 -44.84 8.16 -11.07
N TYR A 210 -44.86 7.71 -12.32
CA TYR A 210 -45.79 8.23 -13.32
C TYR A 210 -46.35 7.14 -14.23
N ALA A 211 -47.40 7.43 -14.92
CA ALA A 211 -48.16 6.45 -15.69
C ALA A 211 -48.16 6.80 -17.18
N ASN A 212 -47.84 5.83 -18.04
CA ASN A 212 -47.84 5.94 -19.50
C ASN A 212 -49.10 5.27 -20.06
N LYS A 213 -49.85 6.01 -20.83
CA LYS A 213 -51.10 5.51 -21.39
C LYS A 213 -50.85 4.48 -22.49
N VAL A 214 -51.57 3.37 -22.47
CA VAL A 214 -51.52 2.36 -23.54
C VAL A 214 -52.12 2.92 -24.82
N LYS A 215 -51.33 2.90 -25.91
CA LYS A 215 -51.75 3.28 -27.26
C LYS A 215 -52.21 2.09 -28.06
N ASP A 216 -51.46 1.01 -28.03
CA ASP A 216 -51.76 -0.28 -28.64
C ASP A 216 -51.43 -1.44 -27.70
N GLY A 217 -52.42 -2.00 -27.07
CA GLY A 217 -52.32 -3.08 -26.10
C GLY A 217 -52.11 -4.47 -26.65
N LYS A 218 -52.03 -4.63 -27.98
CA LYS A 218 -51.82 -5.93 -28.68
C LYS A 218 -52.84 -7.00 -28.32
N GLY A 219 -54.04 -6.61 -27.94
CA GLY A 219 -55.12 -7.51 -27.50
C GLY A 219 -54.97 -8.04 -26.07
N VAL A 220 -53.98 -7.59 -25.34
CA VAL A 220 -53.70 -7.92 -23.93
C VAL A 220 -54.23 -6.83 -22.99
N LEU A 221 -53.91 -5.58 -23.26
CA LEU A 221 -54.36 -4.41 -22.48
C LEU A 221 -55.32 -3.52 -23.30
N ASP A 222 -56.28 -2.91 -22.60
CA ASP A 222 -57.16 -1.91 -23.19
C ASP A 222 -56.47 -0.54 -23.23
N THR A 223 -56.92 0.36 -24.08
CA THR A 223 -56.37 1.71 -24.27
C THR A 223 -56.73 2.70 -23.15
N ASP A 224 -57.57 2.32 -22.17
CA ASP A 224 -57.85 3.03 -20.93
C ASP A 224 -56.90 2.57 -19.76
N THR A 225 -55.94 1.74 -20.09
CA THR A 225 -54.91 1.23 -19.15
C THR A 225 -53.65 2.11 -19.19
N TYR A 226 -53.02 2.25 -18.05
CA TYR A 226 -51.80 3.03 -17.85
C TYR A 226 -50.72 2.15 -17.22
N ILE A 227 -49.53 2.12 -17.78
CA ILE A 227 -48.39 1.38 -17.25
C ILE A 227 -47.59 2.31 -16.33
N VAL A 228 -47.42 1.93 -15.06
CA VAL A 228 -46.76 2.78 -14.06
C VAL A 228 -45.27 2.49 -13.98
N VAL A 229 -44.46 3.50 -14.13
CA VAL A 229 -43.02 3.45 -14.09
C VAL A 229 -42.46 4.31 -12.98
N TRP A 230 -41.21 4.05 -12.63
CA TRP A 230 -40.47 4.79 -11.63
C TRP A 230 -39.10 5.20 -12.16
N THR A 231 -38.69 6.43 -11.85
CA THR A 231 -37.37 6.96 -12.21
C THR A 231 -36.77 7.77 -11.08
N THR A 232 -35.45 7.64 -10.90
CA THR A 232 -34.63 8.46 -9.99
C THR A 232 -33.93 9.62 -10.70
N THR A 233 -34.07 9.70 -12.02
CA THR A 233 -33.43 10.68 -12.90
C THR A 233 -34.48 11.36 -13.80
N PRO A 234 -35.32 12.27 -13.25
CA PRO A 234 -36.47 12.84 -13.97
C PRO A 234 -36.13 13.46 -15.33
N PHE A 235 -34.96 14.05 -15.52
CA PHE A 235 -34.58 14.66 -16.79
C PHE A 235 -34.54 13.65 -17.96
N THR A 236 -34.27 12.35 -17.65
CA THR A 236 -34.20 11.31 -18.69
C THR A 236 -35.53 10.94 -19.29
N VAL A 237 -36.65 11.36 -18.68
CA VAL A 237 -37.99 11.16 -19.28
C VAL A 237 -38.11 11.82 -20.66
N THR A 238 -37.40 12.93 -20.91
CA THR A 238 -37.30 13.59 -22.23
C THR A 238 -36.70 12.68 -23.33
N ALA A 239 -35.94 11.64 -22.90
CA ALA A 239 -35.29 10.69 -23.80
C ALA A 239 -35.87 9.27 -23.69
N SER A 240 -36.95 9.09 -22.98
CA SER A 240 -37.63 7.78 -22.82
C SER A 240 -38.09 7.24 -24.18
N ARG A 241 -37.84 5.95 -24.42
CA ARG A 241 -38.20 5.26 -25.66
C ARG A 241 -38.84 3.90 -25.40
N GLY A 242 -38.86 3.48 -24.14
CA GLY A 242 -39.44 2.20 -23.79
C GLY A 242 -39.71 2.02 -22.32
N LEU A 243 -40.40 0.94 -22.00
CA LEU A 243 -40.69 0.49 -20.64
C LEU A 243 -40.24 -0.96 -20.53
N THR A 244 -39.31 -1.25 -19.62
CA THR A 244 -38.76 -2.60 -19.48
C THR A 244 -39.43 -3.37 -18.35
N VAL A 245 -39.84 -4.60 -18.62
CA VAL A 245 -40.49 -5.55 -17.69
C VAL A 245 -39.67 -6.83 -17.58
N GLY A 246 -39.73 -7.48 -16.43
CA GLY A 246 -39.11 -8.80 -16.23
C GLY A 246 -39.99 -9.91 -16.84
N ALA A 247 -39.43 -10.75 -17.71
CA ALA A 247 -40.19 -11.75 -18.50
C ALA A 247 -41.04 -12.70 -17.64
N GLU A 248 -40.49 -13.14 -16.51
CA GLU A 248 -41.11 -14.15 -15.63
C GLU A 248 -41.82 -13.54 -14.41
N PHE A 249 -41.86 -12.20 -14.29
CA PHE A 249 -42.58 -11.53 -13.22
C PHE A 249 -44.06 -11.41 -13.53
N ASP A 250 -44.91 -11.48 -12.50
CA ASP A 250 -46.33 -11.28 -12.60
C ASP A 250 -46.67 -9.78 -12.45
N TYR A 251 -47.43 -9.26 -13.40
CA TYR A 251 -47.95 -7.90 -13.43
C TYR A 251 -49.48 -7.93 -13.36
N VAL A 252 -50.02 -7.03 -12.55
CA VAL A 252 -51.47 -6.94 -12.32
C VAL A 252 -52.04 -5.69 -12.94
N VAL A 253 -53.19 -5.82 -13.55
CA VAL A 253 -54.05 -4.70 -13.98
C VAL A 253 -54.98 -4.39 -12.82
N VAL A 254 -54.84 -3.21 -12.25
CA VAL A 254 -55.65 -2.80 -11.09
C VAL A 254 -56.50 -1.58 -11.41
N LYS A 255 -57.66 -1.53 -10.81
CA LYS A 255 -58.58 -0.36 -10.88
C LYS A 255 -58.81 0.15 -9.45
N PRO A 256 -58.24 1.31 -9.06
CA PRO A 256 -58.54 1.92 -7.79
C PRO A 256 -60.01 2.32 -7.67
N ALA A 257 -60.58 2.26 -6.48
CA ALA A 257 -61.97 2.67 -6.26
C ALA A 257 -62.16 4.14 -6.63
N GLY A 258 -63.16 4.41 -7.42
CA GLY A 258 -63.49 5.78 -7.90
C GLY A 258 -62.63 6.29 -9.04
N SER A 259 -61.71 5.49 -9.57
CA SER A 259 -60.91 5.83 -10.77
C SER A 259 -61.54 5.28 -12.04
N ASP A 260 -61.53 6.06 -13.11
CA ASP A 260 -61.87 5.57 -14.45
C ASP A 260 -60.68 4.93 -15.17
N ARG A 261 -59.45 5.09 -14.64
CA ARG A 261 -58.19 4.57 -15.19
C ARG A 261 -57.84 3.21 -14.58
N LYS A 262 -57.29 2.33 -15.39
CA LYS A 262 -56.67 1.07 -14.96
C LYS A 262 -55.15 1.24 -14.95
N TYR A 263 -54.44 0.61 -14.01
CA TYR A 263 -52.99 0.74 -13.88
C TYR A 263 -52.35 -0.65 -13.90
N VAL A 264 -51.13 -0.72 -14.47
CA VAL A 264 -50.30 -1.93 -14.47
C VAL A 264 -49.08 -1.70 -13.56
N VAL A 265 -48.87 -2.60 -12.60
CA VAL A 265 -47.71 -2.65 -11.70
C VAL A 265 -47.32 -4.11 -11.44
N ALA A 266 -46.13 -4.36 -10.96
CA ALA A 266 -45.76 -5.70 -10.53
C ALA A 266 -46.65 -6.18 -9.35
N SER A 267 -47.08 -7.42 -9.41
CA SER A 267 -48.03 -8.01 -8.44
C SER A 267 -47.47 -7.95 -7.00
N GLU A 268 -46.20 -8.27 -6.83
CA GLU A 268 -45.51 -8.30 -5.52
C GLU A 268 -45.45 -6.92 -4.87
N LEU A 269 -45.38 -5.85 -5.69
CA LEU A 269 -45.25 -4.46 -5.19
C LEU A 269 -46.62 -3.78 -5.00
N LEU A 270 -47.72 -4.39 -5.41
CA LEU A 270 -49.05 -3.80 -5.33
C LEU A 270 -49.42 -3.30 -3.92
N PRO A 271 -49.16 -4.02 -2.81
CA PRO A 271 -49.55 -3.56 -1.48
C PRO A 271 -48.86 -2.23 -1.10
N SER A 272 -47.56 -2.14 -1.30
CA SER A 272 -46.77 -0.95 -0.98
C SER A 272 -47.10 0.24 -1.89
N LEU A 273 -47.33 -0.03 -3.18
CA LEU A 273 -47.71 1.00 -4.14
C LEU A 273 -49.11 1.51 -3.91
N SER A 274 -50.07 0.64 -3.49
CA SER A 274 -51.43 1.06 -3.13
C SER A 274 -51.42 2.04 -1.95
N GLU A 275 -50.61 1.77 -0.94
CA GLU A 275 -50.41 2.70 0.17
C GLU A 275 -49.83 4.03 -0.32
N LYS A 276 -48.78 3.98 -1.13
CA LYS A 276 -48.07 5.15 -1.65
C LYS A 276 -48.95 6.05 -2.52
N PHE A 277 -49.78 5.46 -3.38
CA PHE A 277 -50.65 6.21 -4.29
C PHE A 277 -52.03 6.52 -3.71
N GLY A 278 -52.30 6.06 -2.50
CA GLY A 278 -53.61 6.22 -1.88
C GLY A 278 -54.71 5.43 -2.58
N TRP A 279 -54.40 4.27 -3.16
CA TRP A 279 -55.36 3.42 -3.83
C TRP A 279 -56.12 2.56 -2.82
N GLU A 280 -57.26 3.07 -2.36
CA GLU A 280 -58.15 2.31 -1.47
C GLU A 280 -58.92 1.26 -2.28
N ASN A 281 -58.98 0.04 -1.78
CA ASN A 281 -59.77 -1.05 -2.36
C ASN A 281 -59.52 -1.21 -3.88
N ALA A 282 -58.26 -1.24 -4.31
CA ALA A 282 -57.90 -1.46 -5.71
C ALA A 282 -58.30 -2.89 -6.13
N GLU A 283 -59.14 -2.97 -7.16
CA GLU A 283 -59.61 -4.24 -7.72
C GLU A 283 -58.58 -4.77 -8.72
N VAL A 284 -58.08 -5.99 -8.53
CA VAL A 284 -57.26 -6.69 -9.55
C VAL A 284 -58.15 -7.27 -10.63
N LEU A 285 -58.05 -6.74 -11.84
CA LEU A 285 -58.85 -7.13 -12.98
C LEU A 285 -58.24 -8.27 -13.78
N ALA A 286 -56.93 -8.32 -13.90
CA ALA A 286 -56.18 -9.31 -14.63
C ALA A 286 -54.74 -9.44 -14.13
N THR A 287 -54.09 -10.57 -14.40
CA THR A 287 -52.66 -10.81 -14.11
C THR A 287 -52.03 -11.36 -15.37
N TYR A 288 -50.85 -10.83 -15.71
CA TYR A 288 -50.08 -11.23 -16.88
C TYR A 288 -48.64 -11.46 -16.49
N GLN A 289 -47.96 -12.38 -17.11
CA GLN A 289 -46.49 -12.46 -17.03
C GLN A 289 -45.89 -11.38 -17.93
N GLY A 290 -44.67 -10.86 -17.54
CA GLY A 290 -44.04 -9.79 -18.30
C GLY A 290 -43.86 -10.11 -19.79
N LYS A 291 -43.58 -11.38 -20.13
CA LYS A 291 -43.48 -11.82 -21.54
C LYS A 291 -44.77 -11.62 -22.35
N GLU A 292 -45.93 -11.59 -21.71
CA GLU A 292 -47.20 -11.33 -22.36
C GLU A 292 -47.43 -9.83 -22.65
N LEU A 293 -46.73 -8.95 -21.91
CA LEU A 293 -46.80 -7.50 -22.11
C LEU A 293 -45.82 -7.00 -23.18
N ASN A 294 -44.96 -7.89 -23.67
CA ASN A 294 -43.92 -7.54 -24.64
C ASN A 294 -44.51 -6.96 -25.92
N HIS A 295 -43.92 -5.89 -26.43
CA HIS A 295 -44.30 -5.15 -27.62
C HIS A 295 -45.65 -4.37 -27.53
N ILE A 296 -46.20 -4.21 -26.33
CA ILE A 296 -47.25 -3.22 -26.11
C ILE A 296 -46.67 -1.83 -26.36
N VAL A 297 -47.45 -0.96 -26.97
CA VAL A 297 -47.05 0.43 -27.25
C VAL A 297 -47.79 1.37 -26.32
N THR A 298 -47.04 2.28 -25.67
CA THR A 298 -47.56 3.36 -24.85
C THR A 298 -47.28 4.72 -25.48
N GLU A 299 -48.07 5.73 -25.12
CA GLU A 299 -47.81 7.13 -25.45
C GLU A 299 -46.73 7.71 -24.53
N HIS A 300 -45.79 8.47 -25.08
CA HIS A 300 -44.89 9.30 -24.23
C HIS A 300 -45.71 10.33 -23.43
N PRO A 301 -45.39 10.64 -22.18
CA PRO A 301 -46.25 11.44 -21.29
C PRO A 301 -46.68 12.80 -21.83
N TRP A 302 -45.83 13.46 -22.65
CA TRP A 302 -46.15 14.77 -23.22
C TRP A 302 -45.74 14.98 -24.68
N ASP A 303 -45.11 14.01 -25.32
CA ASP A 303 -44.70 14.09 -26.72
C ASP A 303 -45.50 13.10 -27.58
N PRO A 304 -46.49 13.59 -28.31
CA PRO A 304 -47.36 12.70 -29.09
C PRO A 304 -46.69 12.10 -30.33
N GLU A 305 -45.54 12.58 -30.71
CA GLU A 305 -44.74 12.04 -31.82
C GLU A 305 -43.88 10.85 -31.40
N VAL A 306 -43.72 10.61 -30.08
CA VAL A 306 -42.89 9.53 -29.53
C VAL A 306 -43.77 8.40 -28.98
N ASP A 307 -43.57 7.22 -29.50
CA ASP A 307 -44.16 5.98 -28.99
C ASP A 307 -43.12 5.26 -28.11
N GLU A 308 -43.53 4.75 -26.95
CA GLU A 308 -42.70 3.95 -26.08
C GLU A 308 -43.11 2.46 -26.17
N LEU A 309 -42.12 1.61 -26.33
CA LEU A 309 -42.35 0.16 -26.50
C LEU A 309 -42.11 -0.57 -25.18
N VAL A 310 -43.03 -1.44 -24.78
CA VAL A 310 -42.79 -2.39 -23.67
C VAL A 310 -41.87 -3.49 -24.17
N ILE A 311 -40.73 -3.69 -23.45
CA ILE A 311 -39.69 -4.64 -23.81
C ILE A 311 -39.27 -5.49 -22.59
N LEU A 312 -38.56 -6.60 -22.84
CA LEU A 312 -38.09 -7.50 -21.79
C LEU A 312 -36.66 -7.19 -21.41
N GLY A 313 -36.35 -7.20 -20.09
CA GLY A 313 -34.99 -7.01 -19.58
C GLY A 313 -34.75 -7.78 -18.29
N GLU A 314 -33.53 -8.31 -18.14
CA GLU A 314 -33.13 -9.08 -16.96
C GLU A 314 -32.73 -8.19 -15.76
N HIS A 315 -32.48 -6.90 -16.00
CA HIS A 315 -32.08 -5.92 -14.96
C HIS A 315 -33.29 -5.41 -14.14
N VAL A 316 -34.50 -5.78 -14.49
CA VAL A 316 -35.69 -5.42 -13.71
C VAL A 316 -35.71 -6.19 -12.40
N THR A 317 -35.89 -5.48 -11.29
CA THR A 317 -36.00 -6.07 -9.94
C THR A 317 -37.33 -5.72 -9.28
N LEU A 318 -37.67 -6.44 -8.21
CA LEU A 318 -38.88 -6.19 -7.41
C LEU A 318 -38.55 -5.59 -6.02
N ASP A 319 -37.30 -5.12 -5.84
CA ASP A 319 -36.84 -4.54 -4.56
C ASP A 319 -37.32 -3.10 -4.34
N SER A 320 -37.65 -2.39 -5.43
CA SER A 320 -38.07 -0.99 -5.42
C SER A 320 -38.81 -0.59 -6.67
N GLY A 321 -39.39 0.61 -6.68
CA GLY A 321 -40.11 1.15 -7.83
C GLY A 321 -41.47 0.47 -8.06
N THR A 322 -41.76 0.17 -9.30
CA THR A 322 -43.05 -0.43 -9.74
C THR A 322 -42.88 -1.84 -10.36
N GLY A 323 -41.61 -2.31 -10.42
CA GLY A 323 -41.30 -3.53 -11.21
C GLY A 323 -41.32 -3.30 -12.73
N ILE A 324 -41.45 -2.04 -13.16
CA ILE A 324 -41.41 -1.61 -14.57
C ILE A 324 -40.43 -0.43 -14.65
N VAL A 325 -39.38 -0.58 -15.45
CA VAL A 325 -38.31 0.41 -15.58
C VAL A 325 -38.55 1.30 -16.78
N HIS A 326 -38.58 2.61 -16.58
CA HIS A 326 -38.47 3.59 -17.64
C HIS A 326 -37.14 3.44 -18.37
N THR A 327 -37.15 3.39 -19.70
CA THR A 327 -35.97 3.04 -20.50
C THR A 327 -35.57 4.17 -21.42
N ALA A 328 -34.41 4.79 -21.15
CA ALA A 328 -33.82 5.84 -21.96
C ALA A 328 -32.43 5.38 -22.48
N PRO A 329 -32.33 4.78 -23.67
CA PRO A 329 -31.12 4.14 -24.19
C PRO A 329 -29.89 5.06 -24.28
N GLY A 330 -30.08 6.39 -24.27
CA GLY A 330 -28.99 7.38 -24.25
C GLY A 330 -28.39 7.64 -22.90
N PHE A 331 -28.96 7.14 -21.77
CA PHE A 331 -28.64 7.53 -20.41
C PHE A 331 -28.42 6.36 -19.42
N GLY A 332 -28.28 5.13 -19.90
CA GLY A 332 -28.00 3.96 -19.06
C GLY A 332 -27.46 2.80 -19.89
N GLU A 333 -26.53 2.03 -19.34
CA GLU A 333 -25.92 0.88 -20.05
C GLU A 333 -26.94 -0.24 -20.26
N ASP A 334 -27.73 -0.59 -19.23
CA ASP A 334 -28.76 -1.59 -19.32
C ASP A 334 -29.85 -1.15 -20.30
N ASP A 335 -30.31 0.09 -20.21
CA ASP A 335 -31.28 0.70 -21.12
C ASP A 335 -30.78 0.69 -22.56
N TYR A 336 -29.52 0.98 -22.78
CA TYR A 336 -28.89 0.92 -24.10
C TYR A 336 -28.91 -0.50 -24.68
N ASN A 337 -28.46 -1.48 -23.88
CA ASN A 337 -28.35 -2.86 -24.34
C ASN A 337 -29.69 -3.45 -24.70
N VAL A 338 -30.71 -3.30 -23.85
CA VAL A 338 -32.07 -3.77 -24.15
C VAL A 338 -32.72 -2.94 -25.24
N GLY A 339 -32.47 -1.63 -25.28
CA GLY A 339 -33.00 -0.73 -26.30
C GLY A 339 -32.50 -1.07 -27.70
N ILE A 340 -31.21 -1.24 -27.90
CA ILE A 340 -30.60 -1.63 -29.18
C ILE A 340 -31.13 -3.00 -29.65
N ALA A 341 -31.23 -3.98 -28.73
CA ALA A 341 -31.74 -5.31 -29.04
C ALA A 341 -33.19 -5.27 -29.55
N ASN A 342 -33.96 -4.25 -29.16
CA ASN A 342 -35.35 -4.04 -29.56
C ASN A 342 -35.53 -2.90 -30.59
N GLY A 343 -34.43 -2.34 -31.13
CA GLY A 343 -34.48 -1.31 -32.17
C GLY A 343 -34.95 0.07 -31.69
N LEU A 344 -34.82 0.36 -30.39
CA LEU A 344 -35.17 1.68 -29.86
C LEU A 344 -34.13 2.74 -30.25
N GLU A 345 -34.60 3.99 -30.43
CA GLU A 345 -33.74 5.15 -30.68
C GLU A 345 -32.86 5.45 -29.46
N VAL A 346 -31.59 5.75 -29.72
CA VAL A 346 -30.66 6.25 -28.69
C VAL A 346 -30.73 7.79 -28.66
N ALA A 347 -31.76 8.30 -27.96
CA ALA A 347 -31.97 9.74 -27.83
C ALA A 347 -31.04 10.31 -26.75
N VAL A 348 -30.30 11.40 -27.08
CA VAL A 348 -29.48 12.17 -26.15
C VAL A 348 -30.00 13.60 -26.10
N THR A 349 -30.53 14.00 -24.96
CA THR A 349 -31.19 15.28 -24.75
C THR A 349 -30.38 16.28 -23.89
N VAL A 350 -29.19 15.90 -23.46
CA VAL A 350 -28.29 16.73 -22.64
C VAL A 350 -26.94 16.86 -23.34
N ASN A 351 -26.40 18.09 -23.41
CA ASN A 351 -25.11 18.37 -24.03
C ASN A 351 -23.92 18.09 -23.08
N GLU A 352 -22.71 18.35 -23.54
CA GLU A 352 -21.48 18.10 -22.82
C GLU A 352 -21.33 18.86 -21.48
N ARG A 353 -22.08 19.95 -21.28
CA ARG A 353 -22.08 20.81 -20.10
C ARG A 353 -23.23 20.53 -19.13
N GLY A 354 -24.02 19.50 -19.41
CA GLY A 354 -25.21 19.20 -18.63
C GLY A 354 -26.42 20.08 -18.95
N ILE A 355 -26.41 20.77 -20.10
CA ILE A 355 -27.51 21.63 -20.52
C ILE A 355 -28.47 20.87 -21.43
N MET A 356 -29.75 20.94 -21.18
CA MET A 356 -30.79 20.35 -21.99
C MET A 356 -30.77 20.93 -23.41
N MET A 357 -30.80 20.06 -24.42
CA MET A 357 -30.71 20.41 -25.82
C MET A 357 -32.12 20.70 -26.40
N GLU A 358 -32.18 21.26 -27.63
CA GLU A 358 -33.44 21.59 -28.29
C GLU A 358 -34.37 20.37 -28.52
N ASN A 359 -33.77 19.19 -28.74
CA ASN A 359 -34.52 17.92 -28.91
C ASN A 359 -35.16 17.40 -27.61
N ALA A 360 -34.86 18.00 -26.47
CA ALA A 360 -35.62 17.75 -25.23
C ALA A 360 -36.99 18.44 -25.21
N GLY A 361 -37.18 19.37 -26.10
CA GLY A 361 -38.38 20.20 -26.20
C GLY A 361 -38.18 21.63 -25.71
N PRO A 362 -38.99 22.58 -26.19
CA PRO A 362 -38.79 24.03 -25.94
C PRO A 362 -38.85 24.43 -24.44
N ASP A 363 -39.61 23.69 -23.64
CA ASP A 363 -39.79 23.95 -22.22
C ASP A 363 -38.54 23.56 -21.40
N PHE A 364 -37.68 22.70 -21.94
CA PHE A 364 -36.49 22.18 -21.30
C PHE A 364 -35.19 22.79 -21.82
N ALA A 365 -35.15 23.12 -23.12
CA ALA A 365 -33.94 23.59 -23.79
C ALA A 365 -33.26 24.76 -23.10
N GLY A 366 -31.94 24.68 -22.95
CA GLY A 366 -31.12 25.71 -22.29
C GLY A 366 -31.07 25.64 -20.75
N GLN A 367 -31.86 24.77 -20.10
CA GLN A 367 -31.82 24.56 -18.66
C GLN A 367 -30.76 23.53 -18.29
N PHE A 368 -30.19 23.62 -17.07
CA PHE A 368 -29.30 22.60 -16.54
C PHE A 368 -30.11 21.35 -16.12
N TYR A 369 -29.64 20.16 -16.43
CA TYR A 369 -30.40 18.89 -16.31
C TYR A 369 -31.02 18.67 -14.91
N ASP A 370 -30.34 19.09 -13.84
CA ASP A 370 -30.81 18.94 -12.46
C ASP A 370 -31.91 19.99 -12.09
N LYS A 371 -32.03 21.05 -12.86
CA LYS A 371 -33.02 22.12 -12.63
C LYS A 371 -34.36 21.91 -13.35
N VAL A 372 -34.47 20.90 -14.19
CA VAL A 372 -35.68 20.63 -14.96
C VAL A 372 -36.74 19.80 -14.23
N VAL A 373 -36.43 19.31 -13.02
CA VAL A 373 -37.38 18.47 -12.24
C VAL A 373 -38.75 19.13 -12.07
N PRO A 374 -38.86 20.39 -11.69
CA PRO A 374 -40.18 21.06 -11.62
C PRO A 374 -40.93 21.10 -12.97
N THR A 375 -40.21 21.31 -14.07
CA THR A 375 -40.79 21.30 -15.42
C THR A 375 -41.29 19.92 -15.80
N VAL A 376 -40.57 18.85 -15.46
CA VAL A 376 -40.99 17.46 -15.67
C VAL A 376 -42.27 17.18 -14.89
N ILE A 377 -42.33 17.57 -13.62
CA ILE A 377 -43.52 17.41 -12.77
C ILE A 377 -44.74 18.12 -13.39
N GLU A 378 -44.56 19.37 -13.84
CA GLU A 378 -45.61 20.14 -14.51
C GLU A 378 -46.11 19.45 -15.78
N LYS A 379 -45.18 18.93 -16.61
CA LYS A 379 -45.52 18.22 -17.85
C LYS A 379 -46.24 16.87 -17.62
N LEU A 380 -45.86 16.16 -16.56
CA LEU A 380 -46.55 14.92 -16.19
C LEU A 380 -47.98 15.20 -15.72
N GLY A 381 -48.26 16.31 -15.03
CA GLY A 381 -49.61 16.68 -14.60
C GLY A 381 -50.34 15.49 -13.93
N ASP A 382 -51.48 15.13 -14.44
CA ASP A 382 -52.32 14.05 -13.91
C ASP A 382 -51.73 12.64 -14.09
N LEU A 383 -50.66 12.47 -14.85
CA LEU A 383 -49.93 11.23 -14.98
C LEU A 383 -48.96 10.96 -13.84
N LEU A 384 -48.59 11.98 -13.07
CA LEU A 384 -47.77 11.86 -11.88
C LEU A 384 -48.59 11.27 -10.73
N LEU A 385 -48.19 10.10 -10.23
CA LEU A 385 -48.87 9.41 -9.14
C LEU A 385 -48.23 9.72 -7.76
N ALA A 386 -46.89 9.82 -7.70
CA ALA A 386 -46.19 10.19 -6.48
C ALA A 386 -44.80 10.76 -6.80
N GLN A 387 -44.28 11.53 -5.85
CA GLN A 387 -42.86 11.96 -5.82
C GLN A 387 -42.31 11.81 -4.42
N GLU A 388 -41.02 11.49 -4.32
CA GLU A 388 -40.34 11.35 -3.04
C GLU A 388 -38.86 11.71 -3.18
N GLU A 389 -38.27 12.18 -2.09
CA GLU A 389 -36.81 12.33 -2.02
C GLU A 389 -36.19 11.02 -1.54
N ILE A 390 -35.22 10.53 -2.27
CA ILE A 390 -34.50 9.32 -1.93
C ILE A 390 -33.01 9.62 -1.80
N SER A 391 -32.34 8.96 -0.83
CA SER A 391 -30.90 8.96 -0.72
C SER A 391 -30.36 7.64 -1.27
N HIS A 392 -29.50 7.70 -2.26
CA HIS A 392 -28.92 6.55 -2.88
C HIS A 392 -27.44 6.76 -3.24
N SER A 393 -26.69 5.67 -3.35
CA SER A 393 -25.30 5.70 -3.81
C SER A 393 -25.24 6.11 -5.28
N TYR A 394 -24.52 7.16 -5.60
CA TYR A 394 -24.43 7.74 -6.94
C TYR A 394 -22.99 7.97 -7.37
N PRO A 395 -22.63 7.80 -8.65
CA PRO A 395 -21.29 8.04 -9.14
C PRO A 395 -20.96 9.53 -9.28
N PHE A 396 -19.76 9.89 -8.78
CA PHE A 396 -19.19 11.24 -8.82
C PHE A 396 -17.85 11.21 -9.56
N ASP A 397 -17.55 12.27 -10.26
CA ASP A 397 -16.20 12.51 -10.78
C ASP A 397 -15.20 12.63 -9.62
N TRP A 398 -14.22 11.75 -9.59
CA TRP A 398 -13.23 11.65 -8.52
C TRP A 398 -12.40 12.92 -8.31
N ARG A 399 -12.30 13.80 -9.33
CA ARG A 399 -11.50 15.04 -9.32
C ARG A 399 -12.35 16.28 -9.03
N THR A 400 -13.46 16.43 -9.71
CA THR A 400 -14.34 17.61 -9.53
C THR A 400 -15.28 17.46 -8.35
N LYS A 401 -15.46 16.22 -7.85
CA LYS A 401 -16.41 15.90 -6.77
C LYS A 401 -17.85 16.32 -7.10
N LYS A 402 -18.20 16.25 -8.37
CA LYS A 402 -19.55 16.54 -8.87
C LYS A 402 -20.21 15.24 -9.35
N PRO A 403 -21.54 15.10 -9.20
CA PRO A 403 -22.26 13.96 -9.75
C PRO A 403 -22.09 13.92 -11.27
N ILE A 404 -21.93 12.72 -11.82
CA ILE A 404 -21.83 12.52 -13.26
C ILE A 404 -23.22 12.32 -13.86
N ILE A 405 -23.30 12.27 -15.18
CA ILE A 405 -24.43 11.76 -15.91
C ILE A 405 -23.99 10.60 -16.81
N TRP A 406 -24.88 9.65 -17.09
CA TRP A 406 -24.68 8.74 -18.20
C TRP A 406 -25.03 9.49 -19.50
N ARG A 407 -24.23 9.29 -20.54
CA ARG A 407 -24.45 9.96 -21.82
C ARG A 407 -23.92 9.11 -22.97
N ALA A 408 -24.78 8.74 -23.92
CA ALA A 408 -24.34 8.05 -25.12
C ALA A 408 -23.70 9.05 -26.08
N VAL A 409 -22.41 8.91 -26.29
CA VAL A 409 -21.62 9.73 -27.21
C VAL A 409 -20.62 8.86 -27.97
N PRO A 410 -20.24 9.24 -29.19
CA PRO A 410 -19.17 8.54 -29.90
C PRO A 410 -17.87 8.61 -29.11
N GLN A 411 -17.33 7.44 -28.76
CA GLN A 411 -16.09 7.29 -28.01
C GLN A 411 -15.26 6.16 -28.63
N TRP A 412 -13.95 6.14 -28.29
CA TRP A 412 -13.06 5.04 -28.59
C TRP A 412 -12.97 4.10 -27.39
N PHE A 413 -13.09 2.81 -27.65
CA PHE A 413 -13.08 1.76 -26.65
C PHE A 413 -11.97 0.74 -26.90
N ALA A 414 -11.41 0.23 -25.81
CA ALA A 414 -10.66 -1.02 -25.82
C ALA A 414 -11.60 -2.16 -25.39
N SER A 415 -11.78 -3.15 -26.24
CA SER A 415 -12.70 -4.27 -26.01
C SER A 415 -12.08 -5.27 -25.05
N VAL A 416 -12.43 -5.16 -23.76
CA VAL A 416 -12.06 -6.15 -22.74
C VAL A 416 -12.85 -7.46 -22.95
N SER A 417 -14.07 -7.37 -23.44
CA SER A 417 -14.95 -8.53 -23.64
C SER A 417 -14.37 -9.59 -24.57
N LYS A 418 -13.56 -9.19 -25.57
CA LYS A 418 -12.98 -10.13 -26.56
C LYS A 418 -11.89 -11.05 -26.00
N PHE A 419 -11.22 -10.68 -24.92
CA PHE A 419 -10.12 -11.45 -24.30
C PHE A 419 -10.23 -11.53 -22.79
N ARG A 420 -11.43 -11.32 -22.23
CA ARG A 420 -11.67 -11.38 -20.77
C ARG A 420 -11.25 -12.68 -20.15
N GLN A 421 -11.54 -13.82 -20.79
CA GLN A 421 -11.19 -15.12 -20.24
C GLN A 421 -9.66 -15.28 -20.12
N GLU A 422 -8.92 -14.79 -21.10
CA GLU A 422 -7.44 -14.80 -21.06
C GLU A 422 -6.91 -13.99 -19.89
N ILE A 423 -7.52 -12.83 -19.60
CA ILE A 423 -7.15 -12.03 -18.43
C ILE A 423 -7.44 -12.78 -17.12
N LEU A 424 -8.62 -13.40 -17.01
CA LEU A 424 -9.03 -14.17 -15.83
C LEU A 424 -8.10 -15.38 -15.60
N ASP A 425 -7.71 -16.07 -16.67
CA ASP A 425 -6.76 -17.19 -16.62
C ASP A 425 -5.36 -16.74 -16.17
N GLU A 426 -4.93 -15.54 -16.55
CA GLU A 426 -3.67 -14.96 -16.10
C GLU A 426 -3.70 -14.55 -14.62
N ILE A 427 -4.82 -14.03 -14.12
CA ILE A 427 -5.01 -13.73 -12.69
C ILE A 427 -4.80 -14.97 -11.83
N GLU A 428 -5.25 -16.14 -12.29
CA GLU A 428 -5.06 -17.42 -11.56
C GLU A 428 -3.59 -17.81 -11.37
N LYS A 429 -2.69 -17.36 -12.25
CA LYS A 429 -1.25 -17.64 -12.20
C LYS A 429 -0.48 -16.66 -11.29
N VAL A 430 -1.06 -15.52 -10.93
CA VAL A 430 -0.43 -14.50 -10.10
C VAL A 430 -0.49 -14.89 -8.63
N LYS A 431 0.64 -14.75 -7.90
CA LYS A 431 0.67 -14.89 -6.45
C LYS A 431 0.18 -13.59 -5.79
N PHE A 432 -0.91 -13.66 -5.05
CA PHE A 432 -1.39 -12.57 -4.22
C PHE A 432 -0.96 -12.77 -2.78
N HIS A 433 -0.42 -11.75 -2.15
CA HIS A 433 -0.08 -11.76 -0.72
C HIS A 433 -1.30 -11.51 0.18
N SER A 434 -2.48 -11.25 -0.42
CA SER A 434 -3.78 -11.20 0.25
C SER A 434 -4.83 -11.91 -0.61
N GLU A 435 -5.53 -12.89 -0.05
CA GLU A 435 -6.59 -13.65 -0.75
C GLU A 435 -7.73 -12.74 -1.24
N TRP A 436 -8.14 -11.76 -0.44
CA TRP A 436 -9.17 -10.81 -0.82
C TRP A 436 -8.80 -9.99 -2.06
N GLY A 437 -7.51 -9.70 -2.25
CA GLY A 437 -7.01 -8.96 -3.41
C GLY A 437 -7.22 -9.73 -4.71
N LYS A 438 -6.97 -11.04 -4.71
CA LYS A 438 -7.24 -11.92 -5.86
C LYS A 438 -8.72 -11.90 -6.22
N VAL A 439 -9.58 -12.13 -5.24
CA VAL A 439 -11.04 -12.13 -5.44
C VAL A 439 -11.52 -10.80 -6.00
N ARG A 440 -10.99 -9.70 -5.46
CA ARG A 440 -11.35 -8.35 -5.89
C ARG A 440 -10.96 -8.07 -7.35
N LEU A 441 -9.72 -8.38 -7.74
CA LEU A 441 -9.26 -8.18 -9.11
C LEU A 441 -10.03 -9.06 -10.10
N TYR A 442 -10.23 -10.33 -9.74
CA TYR A 442 -10.98 -11.29 -10.55
C TYR A 442 -12.40 -10.79 -10.82
N ASN A 443 -13.14 -10.40 -9.78
CA ASN A 443 -14.50 -9.90 -9.92
C ASN A 443 -14.54 -8.60 -10.73
N MET A 444 -13.62 -7.69 -10.52
CA MET A 444 -13.53 -6.45 -11.28
C MET A 444 -13.31 -6.68 -12.79
N ILE A 445 -12.55 -7.68 -13.18
CA ILE A 445 -12.36 -8.04 -14.60
C ILE A 445 -13.56 -8.81 -15.14
N ARG A 446 -14.12 -9.74 -14.36
CA ARG A 446 -15.28 -10.54 -14.76
C ARG A 446 -16.48 -9.65 -15.11
N ASP A 447 -16.74 -8.66 -14.28
CA ASP A 447 -17.94 -7.81 -14.35
C ASP A 447 -17.69 -6.50 -15.13
N ARG A 448 -16.44 -6.25 -15.57
CA ARG A 448 -16.06 -5.03 -16.27
C ARG A 448 -16.67 -4.96 -17.67
N GLY A 449 -17.22 -3.79 -18.04
CA GLY A 449 -17.50 -3.42 -19.43
C GLY A 449 -16.23 -3.13 -20.25
N ASP A 450 -16.41 -2.83 -21.53
CA ASP A 450 -15.30 -2.37 -22.38
C ASP A 450 -14.77 -1.02 -21.88
N TRP A 451 -13.48 -0.81 -22.02
CA TRP A 451 -12.80 0.36 -21.48
C TRP A 451 -12.88 1.55 -22.42
N VAL A 452 -13.57 2.64 -22.03
CA VAL A 452 -13.54 3.91 -22.74
C VAL A 452 -12.18 4.56 -22.60
N ILE A 453 -11.40 4.67 -23.69
CA ILE A 453 -10.04 5.15 -23.69
C ILE A 453 -9.88 6.60 -24.15
N SER A 454 -10.89 7.17 -24.79
CA SER A 454 -10.86 8.55 -25.30
C SER A 454 -11.27 9.56 -24.24
N ARG A 455 -10.58 10.71 -24.23
CA ARG A 455 -10.84 11.85 -23.33
C ARG A 455 -10.85 13.15 -24.14
N GLN A 456 -11.84 14.01 -23.84
CA GLN A 456 -12.02 15.30 -24.50
C GLN A 456 -11.27 16.41 -23.76
N ARG A 457 -9.95 16.19 -23.58
CA ARG A 457 -9.03 17.07 -22.85
C ARG A 457 -7.81 17.42 -23.70
N ALA A 458 -6.94 18.31 -23.18
CA ALA A 458 -5.74 18.73 -23.92
C ALA A 458 -4.47 18.03 -23.46
N TRP A 459 -4.24 17.95 -22.14
CA TRP A 459 -2.99 17.47 -21.59
C TRP A 459 -2.99 15.94 -21.45
N GLY A 460 -2.43 15.26 -22.44
CA GLY A 460 -2.31 13.81 -22.52
C GLY A 460 -1.77 13.35 -23.86
N VAL A 461 -1.58 12.05 -24.00
CA VAL A 461 -1.11 11.43 -25.24
C VAL A 461 -2.29 11.32 -26.22
N PRO A 462 -2.22 11.92 -27.41
CA PRO A 462 -3.30 11.85 -28.39
C PRO A 462 -3.50 10.43 -28.91
N LEU A 463 -4.74 10.09 -29.26
CA LEU A 463 -5.06 8.86 -29.98
C LEU A 463 -4.49 8.93 -31.41
N PRO A 464 -3.66 7.97 -31.86
CA PRO A 464 -2.97 8.02 -33.13
C PRO A 464 -3.90 7.60 -34.31
N ILE A 465 -5.04 8.25 -34.43
CA ILE A 465 -6.10 7.90 -35.38
C ILE A 465 -6.29 9.05 -36.37
N PHE A 466 -6.38 8.71 -37.65
CA PHE A 466 -6.72 9.63 -38.72
C PHE A 466 -8.11 9.29 -39.29
N TYR A 467 -8.66 10.25 -40.03
CA TYR A 467 -9.93 10.07 -40.73
C TYR A 467 -9.76 10.43 -42.17
N ALA A 468 -10.27 9.55 -43.04
CA ALA A 468 -10.41 9.85 -44.46
C ALA A 468 -11.51 10.90 -44.70
N GLU A 469 -11.60 11.44 -45.90
CA GLU A 469 -12.62 12.42 -46.28
C GLU A 469 -14.05 11.89 -46.08
N ASP A 470 -14.27 10.60 -46.32
CA ASP A 470 -15.54 9.92 -46.09
C ASP A 470 -15.86 9.61 -44.62
N GLY A 471 -14.96 9.99 -43.71
CA GLY A 471 -15.09 9.75 -42.26
C GLY A 471 -14.60 8.38 -41.79
N THR A 472 -14.05 7.55 -42.67
CA THR A 472 -13.47 6.25 -42.32
C THR A 472 -12.26 6.44 -41.39
N PRO A 473 -12.22 5.81 -40.21
CA PRO A 473 -11.06 5.90 -39.32
C PRO A 473 -9.89 5.08 -39.88
N ILE A 474 -8.69 5.64 -39.74
CA ILE A 474 -7.41 5.07 -40.20
C ILE A 474 -6.51 4.86 -38.97
N MET A 475 -6.19 3.62 -38.66
CA MET A 475 -5.28 3.21 -37.60
C MET A 475 -4.60 1.89 -37.96
N THR A 476 -3.83 1.94 -39.03
CA THR A 476 -3.08 0.78 -39.56
C THR A 476 -1.75 0.64 -38.81
N ALA A 477 -1.12 -0.54 -38.90
CA ALA A 477 0.20 -0.77 -38.32
C ALA A 477 1.23 0.26 -38.83
N GLU A 478 1.17 0.60 -40.12
CA GLU A 478 2.06 1.59 -40.76
C GLU A 478 1.84 3.00 -40.23
N THR A 479 0.60 3.47 -40.18
CA THR A 479 0.28 4.84 -39.71
C THR A 479 0.60 5.03 -38.25
N ILE A 480 0.32 4.01 -37.40
CA ILE A 480 0.59 4.06 -35.97
C ILE A 480 2.08 4.01 -35.68
N GLU A 481 2.86 3.14 -36.36
CA GLU A 481 4.31 3.09 -36.17
C GLU A 481 4.96 4.41 -36.63
N ASN A 482 4.50 5.04 -37.72
CA ASN A 482 4.98 6.36 -38.15
C ASN A 482 4.75 7.42 -37.04
N VAL A 483 3.58 7.42 -36.40
CA VAL A 483 3.29 8.32 -35.26
C VAL A 483 4.20 8.01 -34.09
N ALA A 484 4.44 6.73 -33.79
CA ALA A 484 5.34 6.32 -32.68
C ALA A 484 6.77 6.85 -32.92
N GLN A 485 7.29 6.73 -34.15
CA GLN A 485 8.60 7.27 -34.51
C GLN A 485 8.68 8.80 -34.41
N LEU A 486 7.63 9.50 -34.81
CA LEU A 486 7.55 10.96 -34.66
C LEU A 486 7.52 11.37 -33.18
N PHE A 487 6.82 10.61 -32.35
CA PHE A 487 6.78 10.87 -30.89
C PHE A 487 8.12 10.55 -30.23
N GLU A 488 8.80 9.50 -30.65
CA GLU A 488 10.14 9.13 -30.15
C GLU A 488 11.18 10.23 -30.46
N GLU A 489 11.05 10.90 -31.61
CA GLU A 489 11.95 11.96 -32.01
C GLU A 489 11.58 13.34 -31.44
N HIS A 490 10.27 13.66 -31.33
CA HIS A 490 9.81 15.02 -31.05
C HIS A 490 8.92 15.14 -29.81
N GLY A 491 8.43 14.03 -29.26
CA GLY A 491 7.38 14.01 -28.21
C GLY A 491 5.97 14.21 -28.79
N SER A 492 4.95 13.93 -27.98
CA SER A 492 3.55 13.92 -28.43
C SER A 492 2.99 15.29 -28.83
N ILE A 493 3.62 16.39 -28.38
CA ILE A 493 3.19 17.75 -28.74
C ILE A 493 3.24 17.96 -30.26
N ILE A 494 4.10 17.23 -30.98
CA ILE A 494 4.18 17.26 -32.45
C ILE A 494 2.83 16.98 -33.13
N TRP A 495 1.98 16.16 -32.51
CA TRP A 495 0.62 15.90 -32.99
C TRP A 495 -0.19 17.17 -33.19
N TRP A 496 -0.02 18.14 -32.31
CA TRP A 496 -0.74 19.41 -32.33
C TRP A 496 -0.04 20.48 -33.18
N GLU A 497 1.26 20.36 -33.36
CA GLU A 497 2.06 21.31 -34.18
C GLU A 497 1.91 21.10 -35.69
N ARG A 498 1.62 19.84 -36.13
CA ARG A 498 1.56 19.47 -37.53
C ARG A 498 0.15 19.11 -38.00
N ASP A 499 -0.11 19.31 -39.30
CA ASP A 499 -1.35 18.85 -39.90
C ASP A 499 -1.37 17.32 -40.09
N ALA A 500 -2.53 16.72 -40.30
CA ALA A 500 -2.73 15.27 -40.43
C ALA A 500 -1.83 14.69 -41.56
N LYS A 501 -1.69 15.40 -42.67
CA LYS A 501 -0.89 14.99 -43.82
C LYS A 501 0.60 14.85 -43.50
N ASP A 502 1.14 15.72 -42.62
CA ASP A 502 2.54 15.72 -42.22
C ASP A 502 2.85 14.70 -41.11
N LEU A 503 1.80 14.10 -40.51
CA LEU A 503 1.90 13.05 -39.51
C LEU A 503 1.70 11.64 -40.09
N LEU A 504 1.20 11.54 -41.32
CA LEU A 504 1.06 10.29 -42.06
C LEU A 504 2.38 9.92 -42.77
N PRO A 505 2.61 8.65 -43.10
CA PRO A 505 3.74 8.23 -43.90
C PRO A 505 3.84 9.00 -45.24
N GLU A 506 5.04 9.26 -45.69
CA GLU A 506 5.24 9.97 -46.99
C GLU A 506 4.54 9.22 -48.13
N GLY A 507 3.72 9.93 -48.89
CA GLY A 507 2.97 9.36 -50.03
C GLY A 507 1.79 8.48 -49.63
N PHE A 508 1.34 8.50 -48.34
CA PHE A 508 0.19 7.70 -47.87
C PHE A 508 -1.08 8.07 -48.65
N THR A 509 -1.82 7.05 -49.10
CA THR A 509 -3.10 7.18 -49.80
C THR A 509 -4.15 6.26 -49.17
N HIS A 510 -5.40 6.66 -49.23
CA HIS A 510 -6.53 5.85 -48.72
C HIS A 510 -7.74 5.98 -49.68
N PRO A 511 -8.44 4.89 -49.99
CA PRO A 511 -9.61 4.92 -50.89
C PRO A 511 -10.70 5.92 -50.44
N GLY A 512 -10.90 6.10 -49.17
CA GLY A 512 -11.85 7.07 -48.59
C GLY A 512 -11.44 8.54 -48.71
N SER A 513 -10.19 8.82 -49.21
CA SER A 513 -9.64 10.16 -49.37
C SER A 513 -9.18 10.35 -50.85
N PRO A 514 -10.08 10.45 -51.81
CA PRO A 514 -9.75 10.56 -53.19
C PRO A 514 -8.99 11.86 -53.57
N ASN A 515 -9.10 12.90 -52.74
CA ASN A 515 -8.39 14.16 -52.89
C ASN A 515 -7.12 14.25 -52.05
N GLY A 516 -6.82 13.21 -51.28
CA GLY A 516 -5.67 13.16 -50.39
C GLY A 516 -5.79 14.04 -49.14
N GLU A 517 -6.98 14.42 -48.78
CA GLU A 517 -7.26 15.17 -47.56
C GLU A 517 -7.53 14.22 -46.38
N PHE A 518 -6.96 14.53 -45.22
CA PHE A 518 -7.09 13.74 -43.98
C PHE A 518 -7.34 14.65 -42.80
N LYS A 519 -8.04 14.11 -41.77
CA LYS A 519 -8.20 14.72 -40.46
C LYS A 519 -7.53 13.82 -39.44
N LYS A 520 -7.15 14.41 -38.31
CA LYS A 520 -6.60 13.67 -37.15
C LYS A 520 -7.59 13.71 -35.98
N GLU A 521 -7.50 12.70 -35.13
CA GLU A 521 -8.26 12.66 -33.89
C GLU A 521 -7.83 13.79 -32.94
N THR A 522 -8.78 14.33 -32.20
CA THR A 522 -8.55 15.40 -31.21
C THR A 522 -8.67 14.93 -29.77
N ASP A 523 -9.17 13.72 -29.56
CA ASP A 523 -9.21 13.12 -28.25
C ASP A 523 -7.85 12.59 -27.82
N ILE A 524 -7.57 12.62 -26.53
CA ILE A 524 -6.38 12.04 -25.92
C ILE A 524 -6.72 10.71 -25.22
N MET A 525 -5.70 9.91 -24.95
CA MET A 525 -5.87 8.66 -24.20
C MET A 525 -6.21 8.92 -22.73
N ASP A 526 -6.94 7.99 -22.13
CA ASP A 526 -7.09 7.88 -20.69
C ASP A 526 -5.72 7.78 -20.02
N VAL A 527 -5.48 8.55 -18.96
CA VAL A 527 -4.23 8.54 -18.19
C VAL A 527 -3.89 7.14 -17.63
N TRP A 528 -4.89 6.30 -17.38
CA TRP A 528 -4.69 4.91 -16.98
C TRP A 528 -4.13 4.03 -18.11
N PHE A 529 -4.25 4.46 -19.35
CA PHE A 529 -3.56 3.83 -20.48
C PHE A 529 -2.07 4.19 -20.47
N ASP A 530 -1.74 5.42 -20.05
CA ASP A 530 -0.35 5.88 -19.94
C ASP A 530 0.41 5.02 -18.92
N SER A 531 -0.04 5.03 -17.65
CA SER A 531 0.57 4.21 -16.60
C SER A 531 0.39 2.71 -16.85
N GLY A 532 -0.72 2.30 -17.44
CA GLY A 532 -0.99 0.91 -17.85
C GLY A 532 -0.03 0.37 -18.90
N SER A 533 0.68 1.21 -19.63
CA SER A 533 1.68 0.84 -20.63
C SER A 533 3.11 0.75 -20.07
N SER A 534 3.31 0.98 -18.77
CA SER A 534 4.64 1.05 -18.14
C SER A 534 5.42 -0.27 -18.20
N TRP A 535 4.73 -1.41 -18.23
CA TRP A 535 5.36 -2.71 -18.43
C TRP A 535 6.14 -2.76 -19.76
N ASN A 536 5.62 -2.14 -20.82
CA ASN A 536 6.29 -2.04 -22.12
C ASN A 536 7.30 -0.88 -22.15
N GLY A 537 6.86 0.32 -21.78
CA GLY A 537 7.70 1.51 -21.81
C GLY A 537 8.93 1.44 -20.90
N VAL A 538 8.89 0.58 -19.88
CA VAL A 538 9.96 0.45 -18.88
C VAL A 538 10.49 -0.97 -18.80
N VAL A 539 9.67 -1.95 -18.35
CA VAL A 539 10.18 -3.27 -17.99
C VAL A 539 10.69 -4.07 -19.19
N VAL A 540 10.02 -3.95 -20.34
CA VAL A 540 10.47 -4.60 -21.60
C VAL A 540 11.65 -3.85 -22.22
N ASN A 541 11.63 -2.52 -22.19
CA ASN A 541 12.58 -1.70 -22.93
C ASN A 541 13.91 -1.45 -22.21
N ARG A 542 13.99 -1.73 -20.90
CA ARG A 542 15.22 -1.58 -20.13
C ARG A 542 15.93 -2.92 -19.92
N PRO A 543 17.18 -3.07 -20.38
CA PRO A 543 17.91 -4.33 -20.34
C PRO A 543 18.22 -4.82 -18.93
N GLU A 544 18.26 -3.90 -17.94
CA GLU A 544 18.48 -4.23 -16.52
C GLU A 544 17.25 -4.82 -15.86
N LEU A 545 16.07 -4.72 -16.45
CA LEU A 545 14.80 -5.23 -15.90
C LEU A 545 14.40 -6.53 -16.60
N LYS A 546 13.50 -7.28 -15.94
CA LYS A 546 12.98 -8.53 -16.46
C LYS A 546 11.45 -8.50 -16.51
N TYR A 547 10.91 -8.79 -17.70
CA TYR A 547 9.46 -8.94 -17.90
C TYR A 547 9.04 -10.43 -17.92
N PRO A 548 7.90 -10.79 -17.32
CA PRO A 548 7.10 -10.00 -16.40
C PRO A 548 7.86 -9.62 -15.12
N ALA A 549 7.48 -8.49 -14.49
CA ALA A 549 8.05 -8.07 -13.21
C ALA A 549 7.78 -9.11 -12.12
N ASP A 550 8.70 -9.27 -11.18
CA ASP A 550 8.53 -10.22 -10.08
C ASP A 550 7.51 -9.74 -9.06
N LEU A 551 7.39 -8.41 -8.88
CA LEU A 551 6.48 -7.83 -7.89
C LEU A 551 5.93 -6.48 -8.33
N TYR A 552 4.60 -6.30 -8.16
CA TYR A 552 3.94 -5.00 -8.07
C TYR A 552 3.50 -4.77 -6.61
N LEU A 553 3.84 -3.60 -6.06
CA LEU A 553 3.46 -3.20 -4.70
C LEU A 553 2.82 -1.82 -4.75
N GLU A 554 1.51 -1.72 -4.48
CA GLU A 554 0.79 -0.45 -4.42
C GLU A 554 -0.35 -0.50 -3.39
N GLY A 555 -1.05 0.63 -3.24
CA GLY A 555 -2.26 0.72 -2.44
C GLY A 555 -3.39 -0.18 -2.94
N SER A 556 -4.31 -0.53 -2.07
CA SER A 556 -5.46 -1.41 -2.39
C SER A 556 -6.47 -0.78 -3.36
N ASP A 557 -6.43 0.54 -3.54
CA ASP A 557 -7.19 1.26 -4.57
C ASP A 557 -6.72 0.92 -5.99
N GLN A 558 -5.47 0.45 -6.16
CA GLN A 558 -4.90 0.14 -7.46
C GLN A 558 -5.44 -1.14 -8.10
N TYR A 559 -6.24 -1.93 -7.41
CA TYR A 559 -7.03 -2.99 -8.05
C TYR A 559 -8.01 -2.45 -9.09
N ARG A 560 -8.49 -1.22 -8.91
CA ARG A 560 -9.30 -0.49 -9.90
C ARG A 560 -8.47 0.39 -10.83
N GLY A 561 -7.23 0.68 -10.49
CA GLY A 561 -6.30 1.54 -11.22
C GLY A 561 -5.22 0.76 -11.96
N TRP A 562 -3.98 0.94 -11.54
CA TRP A 562 -2.78 0.46 -12.23
C TRP A 562 -2.65 -1.07 -12.31
N PHE A 563 -3.03 -1.83 -11.27
CA PHE A 563 -3.04 -3.30 -11.35
C PHE A 563 -3.95 -3.79 -12.47
N ASN A 564 -5.06 -3.12 -12.68
CA ASN A 564 -6.08 -3.46 -13.68
C ASN A 564 -5.66 -3.01 -15.09
N SER A 565 -5.28 -1.74 -15.26
CA SER A 565 -4.93 -1.19 -16.57
C SER A 565 -3.68 -1.84 -17.16
N SER A 566 -2.63 -2.07 -16.37
CA SER A 566 -1.43 -2.77 -16.83
C SER A 566 -1.68 -4.24 -17.16
N LEU A 567 -2.58 -4.90 -16.42
CA LEU A 567 -2.99 -6.27 -16.72
C LEU A 567 -3.70 -6.36 -18.09
N ILE A 568 -4.68 -5.48 -18.33
CA ILE A 568 -5.44 -5.46 -19.58
C ILE A 568 -4.50 -5.21 -20.77
N THR A 569 -3.66 -4.20 -20.72
CA THR A 569 -2.77 -3.86 -21.82
C THR A 569 -1.71 -4.92 -22.08
N SER A 570 -1.14 -5.51 -21.03
CA SER A 570 -0.15 -6.58 -21.13
C SER A 570 -0.73 -7.87 -21.72
N VAL A 571 -1.89 -8.31 -21.23
CA VAL A 571 -2.56 -9.50 -21.78
C VAL A 571 -3.01 -9.27 -23.21
N ALA A 572 -3.55 -8.09 -23.51
CA ALA A 572 -3.94 -7.74 -24.89
C ALA A 572 -2.76 -7.82 -25.87
N ASN A 573 -1.56 -7.39 -25.45
CA ASN A 573 -0.37 -7.36 -26.31
C ASN A 573 0.36 -8.71 -26.33
N HIS A 574 0.67 -9.28 -25.17
CA HIS A 574 1.58 -10.41 -24.99
C HIS A 574 0.91 -11.68 -24.47
N GLY A 575 -0.35 -11.66 -24.08
CA GLY A 575 -1.07 -12.82 -23.52
C GLY A 575 -0.64 -13.22 -22.12
N VAL A 576 0.12 -12.37 -21.39
CA VAL A 576 0.60 -12.65 -20.03
C VAL A 576 0.39 -11.44 -19.11
N ALA A 577 0.20 -11.72 -17.82
CA ALA A 577 0.17 -10.66 -16.80
C ALA A 577 1.54 -9.95 -16.71
N PRO A 578 1.58 -8.64 -16.45
CA PRO A 578 2.83 -7.89 -16.40
C PRO A 578 3.62 -8.11 -15.12
N TYR A 579 3.05 -8.83 -14.16
CA TYR A 579 3.58 -9.13 -12.84
C TYR A 579 3.35 -10.60 -12.45
N LYS A 580 4.27 -11.15 -11.67
CA LYS A 580 4.15 -12.50 -11.09
C LYS A 580 3.47 -12.48 -9.72
N GLN A 581 3.65 -11.38 -8.96
CA GLN A 581 3.13 -11.22 -7.61
C GLN A 581 2.53 -9.82 -7.42
N ILE A 582 1.48 -9.76 -6.60
CA ILE A 582 0.91 -8.50 -6.09
C ILE A 582 1.00 -8.50 -4.56
N LEU A 583 1.56 -7.42 -4.03
CA LEU A 583 1.50 -7.03 -2.62
C LEU A 583 0.73 -5.71 -2.51
N SER A 584 -0.44 -5.73 -1.91
CA SER A 584 -1.25 -4.53 -1.74
C SER A 584 -1.21 -4.00 -0.31
N GLN A 585 -1.22 -2.66 -0.19
CA GLN A 585 -1.21 -1.95 1.08
C GLN A 585 -2.55 -1.27 1.33
N GLY A 586 -2.97 -1.21 2.61
CA GLY A 586 -4.09 -0.38 3.05
C GLY A 586 -3.74 1.12 3.06
N PHE A 587 -4.69 1.93 3.49
CA PHE A 587 -4.52 3.37 3.61
C PHE A 587 -3.88 3.76 4.95
N ALA A 588 -3.12 4.86 4.93
CA ALA A 588 -2.68 5.51 6.15
C ALA A 588 -3.79 6.45 6.65
N LEU A 589 -4.31 6.16 7.84
CA LEU A 589 -5.36 6.90 8.53
C LEU A 589 -4.74 7.73 9.67
N ASP A 590 -5.47 8.73 10.16
CA ASP A 590 -5.03 9.48 11.33
C ASP A 590 -5.10 8.65 12.63
N GLY A 591 -4.69 9.21 13.76
CA GLY A 591 -4.69 8.52 15.06
C GLY A 591 -6.07 8.05 15.52
N LYS A 592 -7.16 8.60 14.99
CA LYS A 592 -8.54 8.22 15.27
C LYS A 592 -9.07 7.17 14.32
N GLY A 593 -8.35 6.89 13.22
CA GLY A 593 -8.77 5.97 12.16
C GLY A 593 -9.60 6.64 11.08
N GLU A 594 -9.50 7.96 10.93
CA GLU A 594 -10.18 8.73 9.90
C GLU A 594 -9.25 9.00 8.71
N LYS A 595 -9.81 9.09 7.52
CA LYS A 595 -9.06 9.43 6.29
C LYS A 595 -8.46 10.83 6.44
N MET A 596 -7.17 10.95 6.20
CA MET A 596 -6.48 12.24 6.25
C MET A 596 -6.87 13.12 5.07
N SER A 597 -7.22 14.39 5.38
CA SER A 597 -7.49 15.40 4.36
C SER A 597 -7.06 16.81 4.83
N LYS A 598 -6.72 17.67 3.88
CA LYS A 598 -6.37 19.07 4.19
C LYS A 598 -7.55 19.85 4.80
N SER A 599 -8.78 19.50 4.39
CA SER A 599 -10.01 20.13 4.90
C SER A 599 -10.29 19.79 6.37
N LEU A 600 -9.92 18.59 6.82
CA LEU A 600 -10.04 18.16 8.21
C LEU A 600 -8.85 18.61 9.08
N GLY A 601 -7.76 19.07 8.46
CA GLY A 601 -6.55 19.50 9.19
C GLY A 601 -5.83 18.38 9.93
N ASN A 602 -6.09 17.13 9.58
CA ASN A 602 -5.53 15.92 10.23
C ASN A 602 -4.39 15.27 9.43
N THR A 603 -3.84 15.96 8.44
CA THR A 603 -2.76 15.45 7.59
C THR A 603 -1.42 15.53 8.30
N ILE A 604 -0.59 14.49 8.10
CA ILE A 604 0.82 14.44 8.53
C ILE A 604 1.67 14.46 7.25
N ALA A 605 2.54 15.45 7.12
CA ALA A 605 3.48 15.53 6.03
C ALA A 605 4.77 14.77 6.38
N PRO A 606 5.32 13.94 5.48
CA PRO A 606 6.61 13.27 5.70
C PRO A 606 7.72 14.25 6.10
N ASN A 607 7.80 15.41 5.46
CA ASN A 607 8.81 16.43 5.76
C ASN A 607 8.74 16.96 7.21
N ASP A 608 7.57 17.00 7.83
CA ASP A 608 7.42 17.40 9.23
C ASP A 608 7.92 16.31 10.17
N VAL A 609 7.67 15.04 9.81
CA VAL A 609 8.22 13.88 10.55
C VAL A 609 9.75 13.85 10.45
N GLU A 610 10.31 14.07 9.26
CA GLU A 610 11.75 14.10 9.02
C GLU A 610 12.45 15.18 9.83
N LYS A 611 11.87 16.39 9.93
CA LYS A 611 12.41 17.49 10.73
C LYS A 611 12.40 17.22 12.22
N GLN A 612 11.36 16.54 12.71
CA GLN A 612 11.19 16.29 14.14
C GLN A 612 11.88 15.02 14.60
N PHE A 613 11.73 13.91 13.86
CA PHE A 613 12.16 12.58 14.26
C PHE A 613 13.27 12.02 13.38
N GLY A 614 13.35 12.44 12.11
CA GLY A 614 14.12 11.81 11.06
C GLY A 614 13.33 10.80 10.23
N ALA A 615 13.81 10.50 9.03
CA ALA A 615 13.20 9.54 8.12
C ALA A 615 13.19 8.11 8.69
N GLU A 616 14.18 7.72 9.46
CA GLU A 616 14.29 6.37 10.02
C GLU A 616 13.17 6.03 11.01
N ILE A 617 12.61 7.01 11.70
CA ILE A 617 11.45 6.76 12.57
C ILE A 617 10.21 6.43 11.73
N LEU A 618 10.04 7.10 10.59
CA LEU A 618 8.98 6.77 9.64
C LEU A 618 9.19 5.38 9.01
N ARG A 619 10.43 5.04 8.65
CA ARG A 619 10.82 3.72 8.16
C ARG A 619 10.54 2.61 9.17
N LEU A 620 10.87 2.84 10.44
CA LEU A 620 10.59 1.89 11.51
C LEU A 620 9.08 1.75 11.78
N TRP A 621 8.32 2.87 11.69
CA TRP A 621 6.87 2.83 11.78
C TRP A 621 6.25 1.93 10.70
N VAL A 622 6.69 2.04 9.45
CA VAL A 622 6.21 1.19 8.34
C VAL A 622 6.35 -0.30 8.66
N THR A 623 7.43 -0.69 9.34
CA THR A 623 7.64 -2.10 9.75
C THR A 623 6.86 -2.50 10.99
N SER A 624 6.42 -1.54 11.80
CA SER A 624 5.72 -1.78 13.06
C SER A 624 4.23 -2.03 12.91
N VAL A 625 3.68 -1.88 11.71
CA VAL A 625 2.25 -2.00 11.40
C VAL A 625 1.99 -3.12 10.39
N ASP A 626 0.78 -3.67 10.42
CA ASP A 626 0.32 -4.59 9.37
C ASP A 626 -0.19 -3.78 8.17
N SER A 627 0.69 -3.53 7.23
CA SER A 627 0.41 -2.71 6.04
C SER A 627 -0.55 -3.36 5.04
N SER A 628 -0.91 -4.64 5.20
CA SER A 628 -1.95 -5.28 4.37
C SER A 628 -3.37 -4.75 4.65
N ASN A 629 -3.54 -4.07 5.76
CA ASN A 629 -4.75 -3.40 6.22
C ASN A 629 -4.53 -1.88 6.33
N ASP A 630 -5.62 -1.13 6.57
CA ASP A 630 -5.51 0.29 6.89
C ASP A 630 -4.77 0.48 8.21
N VAL A 631 -3.83 1.41 8.23
CA VAL A 631 -2.92 1.64 9.35
C VAL A 631 -3.06 3.05 9.92
N ARG A 632 -2.85 3.20 11.22
CA ARG A 632 -2.92 4.50 11.88
C ARG A 632 -1.54 5.12 12.05
N ILE A 633 -1.49 6.43 11.90
CA ILE A 633 -0.31 7.24 12.18
C ILE A 633 -0.71 8.52 12.90
N SER A 634 0.10 8.91 13.89
CA SER A 634 0.00 10.18 14.60
C SER A 634 1.37 10.54 15.16
N MET A 635 1.56 11.78 15.59
CA MET A 635 2.81 12.20 16.24
C MET A 635 3.06 11.43 17.54
N ASP A 636 2.02 11.05 18.27
CA ASP A 636 2.12 10.21 19.48
C ASP A 636 2.58 8.79 19.15
N ILE A 637 2.03 8.17 18.09
CA ILE A 637 2.48 6.85 17.59
C ILE A 637 3.95 6.92 17.17
N LEU A 638 4.35 7.94 16.44
CA LEU A 638 5.74 8.14 16.02
C LEU A 638 6.68 8.37 17.22
N SER A 639 6.20 9.05 18.26
CA SER A 639 6.95 9.19 19.52
C SER A 639 7.21 7.83 20.18
N GLN A 640 6.21 6.92 20.21
CA GLN A 640 6.37 5.56 20.73
C GLN A 640 7.37 4.74 19.89
N VAL A 641 7.30 4.86 18.57
CA VAL A 641 8.26 4.22 17.65
C VAL A 641 9.68 4.75 17.90
N SER A 642 9.82 6.06 18.16
CA SER A 642 11.10 6.69 18.50
C SER A 642 11.69 6.14 19.81
N GLU A 643 10.85 5.81 20.80
CA GLU A 643 11.32 5.14 22.03
C GLU A 643 11.86 3.73 21.72
N THR A 644 11.18 2.97 20.86
CA THR A 644 11.65 1.65 20.42
C THR A 644 13.00 1.77 19.69
N TYR A 645 13.10 2.72 18.75
CA TYR A 645 14.36 3.03 18.07
C TYR A 645 15.48 3.33 19.06
N ARG A 646 15.20 4.14 20.11
CA ARG A 646 16.19 4.49 21.14
C ARG A 646 16.70 3.26 21.91
N LYS A 647 15.81 2.31 22.20
CA LYS A 647 16.19 1.05 22.85
C LYS A 647 17.11 0.22 21.95
N ILE A 648 16.76 0.08 20.68
CA ILE A 648 17.59 -0.62 19.68
C ILE A 648 18.98 0.02 19.64
N ARG A 649 19.04 1.33 19.46
CA ARG A 649 20.31 2.08 19.39
C ARG A 649 21.15 1.94 20.65
N ASN A 650 20.55 2.05 21.82
CA ASN A 650 21.26 1.94 23.11
C ASN A 650 21.84 0.55 23.31
N THR A 651 21.13 -0.51 22.93
CA THR A 651 21.61 -1.88 22.99
C THR A 651 22.82 -2.08 22.07
N LEU A 652 22.75 -1.61 20.83
CA LEU A 652 23.86 -1.70 19.89
C LEU A 652 25.07 -0.85 20.36
N ARG A 653 24.83 0.33 20.91
CA ARG A 653 25.89 1.14 21.53
C ARG A 653 26.59 0.40 22.66
N PHE A 654 25.84 -0.36 23.48
CA PHE A 654 26.44 -1.19 24.53
C PHE A 654 27.37 -2.26 23.94
N LEU A 655 26.94 -2.92 22.87
CA LEU A 655 27.77 -3.94 22.21
C LEU A 655 29.03 -3.31 21.58
N ILE A 656 28.92 -2.17 20.90
CA ILE A 656 30.06 -1.45 20.32
C ILE A 656 31.08 -1.10 21.43
N ALA A 657 30.60 -0.56 22.55
CA ALA A 657 31.48 -0.16 23.65
C ALA A 657 32.21 -1.34 24.29
N ASN A 658 31.53 -2.49 24.41
CA ASN A 658 32.08 -3.65 25.10
C ASN A 658 32.81 -4.63 24.17
N THR A 659 32.95 -4.32 22.89
CA THR A 659 33.80 -5.01 21.91
C THR A 659 34.95 -4.14 21.40
N SER A 660 35.14 -2.95 21.96
CA SER A 660 36.14 -1.98 21.50
C SER A 660 37.59 -2.46 21.69
N ASP A 661 37.86 -3.43 22.56
CA ASP A 661 39.14 -4.05 22.80
C ASP A 661 39.22 -5.52 22.29
N PHE A 662 38.30 -5.90 21.41
CA PHE A 662 38.18 -7.26 20.88
C PHE A 662 38.59 -7.31 19.40
N ASN A 663 39.61 -8.08 19.09
CA ASN A 663 40.02 -8.39 17.72
C ASN A 663 39.45 -9.75 17.30
N PRO A 664 38.49 -9.83 16.39
CA PRO A 664 37.85 -11.10 16.00
C PRO A 664 38.86 -12.14 15.47
N ALA A 665 39.98 -11.73 14.88
CA ALA A 665 40.97 -12.64 14.34
C ALA A 665 41.86 -13.30 15.44
N GLU A 666 42.02 -12.65 16.58
CA GLU A 666 42.94 -13.08 17.65
C GLU A 666 42.21 -13.56 18.90
N ASP A 667 41.03 -12.94 19.20
CA ASP A 667 40.36 -13.07 20.48
C ASP A 667 39.10 -13.96 20.41
N SER A 668 38.64 -14.36 19.19
CA SER A 668 37.46 -15.22 19.04
C SER A 668 37.64 -16.58 19.65
N VAL A 669 36.61 -17.03 20.37
CA VAL A 669 36.56 -18.36 20.99
C VAL A 669 35.70 -19.29 20.15
N ALA A 670 36.14 -20.52 19.89
CA ALA A 670 35.39 -21.51 19.14
C ALA A 670 34.07 -21.87 19.84
N TYR A 671 33.03 -22.18 19.07
CA TYR A 671 31.70 -22.47 19.62
C TYR A 671 31.72 -23.59 20.69
N GLU A 672 32.51 -24.63 20.46
CA GLU A 672 32.64 -25.76 21.37
C GLU A 672 33.20 -25.34 22.76
N GLU A 673 34.01 -24.32 22.78
CA GLU A 673 34.66 -23.79 24.00
C GLU A 673 33.85 -22.66 24.67
N LEU A 674 32.70 -22.26 24.10
CA LEU A 674 31.79 -21.29 24.72
C LEU A 674 31.10 -21.89 25.96
N ARG A 675 30.78 -21.04 26.92
CA ARG A 675 29.95 -21.45 28.09
C ARG A 675 28.54 -21.78 27.59
N SER A 676 27.81 -22.58 28.35
CA SER A 676 26.43 -22.96 28.05
C SER A 676 25.53 -21.76 27.77
N VAL A 677 25.62 -20.68 28.56
CA VAL A 677 24.86 -19.46 28.36
C VAL A 677 25.19 -18.74 27.04
N ASP A 678 26.48 -18.73 26.66
CA ASP A 678 26.93 -18.10 25.43
C ASP A 678 26.52 -18.91 24.20
N LYS A 679 26.56 -20.25 24.29
CA LYS A 679 25.98 -21.17 23.28
C LYS A 679 24.49 -20.94 23.11
N TYR A 680 23.74 -20.89 24.21
CA TYR A 680 22.30 -20.61 24.19
C TYR A 680 21.99 -19.29 23.48
N MET A 681 22.67 -18.22 23.85
CA MET A 681 22.44 -16.90 23.23
C MET A 681 22.78 -16.92 21.74
N ASN A 682 23.86 -17.57 21.33
CA ASN A 682 24.21 -17.74 19.92
C ASN A 682 23.15 -18.51 19.14
N ILE A 683 22.60 -19.58 19.72
CA ILE A 683 21.48 -20.33 19.11
C ILE A 683 20.23 -19.45 18.96
N ARG A 684 19.84 -18.75 20.04
CA ARG A 684 18.69 -17.82 20.00
C ARG A 684 18.84 -16.74 18.95
N PHE A 685 20.04 -16.20 18.82
CA PHE A 685 20.34 -15.18 17.80
C PHE A 685 20.25 -15.76 16.38
N ASN A 686 20.74 -16.97 16.14
CA ASN A 686 20.63 -17.61 14.82
C ASN A 686 19.18 -17.99 14.48
N GLN A 687 18.33 -18.30 15.47
CA GLN A 687 16.89 -18.41 15.25
C GLN A 687 16.28 -17.07 14.81
N LEU A 688 16.71 -15.95 15.41
CA LEU A 688 16.31 -14.61 14.97
C LEU A 688 16.76 -14.33 13.54
N VAL A 689 18.01 -14.63 13.20
CA VAL A 689 18.54 -14.46 11.83
C VAL A 689 17.67 -15.20 10.82
N LYS A 690 17.33 -16.47 11.10
CA LYS A 690 16.45 -17.25 10.24
C LYS A 690 15.07 -16.60 10.10
N THR A 691 14.44 -16.24 11.20
CA THR A 691 13.12 -15.61 11.23
C THR A 691 13.09 -14.31 10.41
N ILE A 692 14.09 -13.46 10.56
CA ILE A 692 14.15 -12.17 9.83
C ILE A 692 14.41 -12.42 8.34
N ARG A 693 15.28 -13.35 7.98
CA ARG A 693 15.54 -13.67 6.56
C ARG A 693 14.29 -14.21 5.86
N ASP A 694 13.60 -15.17 6.50
CA ASP A 694 12.36 -15.73 5.98
C ASP A 694 11.30 -14.63 5.81
N ALA A 695 11.17 -13.74 6.80
CA ALA A 695 10.23 -12.63 6.77
C ALA A 695 10.58 -11.57 5.70
N TYR A 696 11.86 -11.30 5.42
CA TYR A 696 12.26 -10.48 4.27
C TYR A 696 11.91 -11.15 2.95
N ALA A 697 12.09 -12.47 2.85
CA ALA A 697 11.76 -13.22 1.63
C ALA A 697 10.26 -13.15 1.29
N ASP A 698 9.40 -13.18 2.31
CA ASP A 698 7.93 -13.17 2.20
C ASP A 698 7.30 -11.79 2.42
N PHE A 699 8.09 -10.72 2.60
CA PHE A 699 7.65 -9.33 2.81
C PHE A 699 6.85 -9.09 4.10
N GLU A 700 7.13 -9.90 5.14
CA GLU A 700 6.46 -9.88 6.44
C GLU A 700 7.12 -8.89 7.42
N PHE A 701 7.02 -7.59 7.15
CA PHE A 701 7.74 -6.56 7.91
C PHE A 701 7.39 -6.51 9.39
N LEU A 702 6.13 -6.69 9.75
CA LEU A 702 5.69 -6.72 11.15
C LEU A 702 6.32 -7.89 11.92
N THR A 703 6.53 -9.03 11.26
CA THR A 703 7.23 -10.18 11.83
C THR A 703 8.69 -9.83 12.16
N ILE A 704 9.37 -9.12 11.27
CA ILE A 704 10.74 -8.62 11.48
C ILE A 704 10.78 -7.70 12.71
N TYR A 705 9.90 -6.70 12.74
CA TYR A 705 9.82 -5.75 13.85
C TYR A 705 9.59 -6.45 15.19
N LYS A 706 8.60 -7.31 15.27
CA LYS A 706 8.25 -8.04 16.51
C LYS A 706 9.39 -8.95 16.98
N ALA A 707 9.99 -9.71 16.07
CA ALA A 707 11.08 -10.62 16.39
C ALA A 707 12.31 -9.86 16.91
N LEU A 708 12.69 -8.77 16.22
CA LEU A 708 13.83 -7.93 16.58
C LEU A 708 13.62 -7.25 17.94
N VAL A 709 12.47 -6.60 18.14
CA VAL A 709 12.15 -5.89 19.38
C VAL A 709 12.08 -6.85 20.56
N ASN A 710 11.49 -8.03 20.36
CA ASN A 710 11.45 -9.06 21.41
C ASN A 710 12.86 -9.53 21.78
N PHE A 711 13.69 -9.87 20.80
CA PHE A 711 15.05 -10.32 21.04
C PHE A 711 15.87 -9.27 21.79
N ILE A 712 15.81 -8.01 21.35
CA ILE A 712 16.53 -6.90 21.99
C ILE A 712 16.05 -6.67 23.43
N ASN A 713 14.75 -6.68 23.67
CA ASN A 713 14.21 -6.38 24.99
C ASN A 713 14.32 -7.57 25.95
N VAL A 714 14.00 -8.78 25.51
CA VAL A 714 13.87 -9.96 26.36
C VAL A 714 15.19 -10.74 26.42
N ASP A 715 15.67 -11.19 25.27
CA ASP A 715 16.85 -12.08 25.24
C ASP A 715 18.14 -11.30 25.57
N LEU A 716 18.32 -10.10 24.98
CA LEU A 716 19.50 -9.29 25.25
C LEU A 716 19.35 -8.45 26.53
N SER A 717 18.53 -7.40 26.51
CA SER A 717 18.55 -6.38 27.59
C SER A 717 18.13 -6.91 28.96
N ALA A 718 17.07 -7.71 29.03
CA ALA A 718 16.53 -8.21 30.30
C ALA A 718 17.25 -9.46 30.81
N PHE A 719 18.08 -10.10 30.00
CA PHE A 719 18.81 -11.30 30.42
C PHE A 719 20.32 -11.19 30.13
N TYR A 720 20.73 -11.37 28.86
CA TYR A 720 22.15 -11.59 28.55
C TYR A 720 23.04 -10.40 28.86
N LEU A 721 22.62 -9.17 28.55
CA LEU A 721 23.38 -7.95 28.85
C LEU A 721 23.26 -7.51 30.30
N ASP A 722 22.27 -8.00 31.05
CA ASP A 722 22.07 -7.58 32.43
C ASP A 722 23.14 -8.19 33.34
N PHE A 723 23.35 -9.49 33.24
CA PHE A 723 24.44 -10.14 34.00
C PHE A 723 25.83 -9.96 33.38
N ALA A 724 25.88 -9.65 32.06
CA ALA A 724 27.13 -9.46 31.32
C ALA A 724 28.07 -8.44 31.98
N LYS A 725 27.54 -7.41 32.59
CA LYS A 725 28.28 -6.37 33.28
C LYS A 725 29.25 -6.93 34.33
N ASP A 726 28.83 -8.04 34.97
CA ASP A 726 29.63 -8.76 35.96
C ASP A 726 30.84 -9.49 35.34
N VAL A 727 30.75 -9.83 34.05
CA VAL A 727 31.86 -10.43 33.32
C VAL A 727 32.68 -9.37 32.60
N VAL A 728 32.06 -8.58 31.72
CA VAL A 728 32.82 -7.70 30.81
C VAL A 728 33.52 -6.54 31.53
N TYR A 729 32.98 -6.10 32.70
CA TYR A 729 33.59 -5.01 33.47
C TYR A 729 34.55 -5.51 34.54
N ILE A 730 34.29 -6.69 35.13
CA ILE A 730 34.98 -7.15 36.33
C ILE A 730 36.17 -8.03 36.00
N GLU A 731 35.99 -8.98 35.04
CA GLU A 731 37.05 -9.94 34.72
C GLU A 731 38.27 -9.27 34.06
N GLY A 732 39.40 -9.98 34.04
CA GLY A 732 40.60 -9.51 33.37
C GLY A 732 40.35 -9.26 31.88
N ALA A 733 41.00 -8.25 31.32
CA ALA A 733 40.77 -7.80 29.95
C ALA A 733 40.87 -8.95 28.90
N LYS A 734 41.75 -9.91 29.13
CA LYS A 734 41.98 -11.08 28.26
C LYS A 734 41.54 -12.40 28.90
N SER A 735 40.69 -12.39 29.92
CA SER A 735 40.17 -13.61 30.51
C SER A 735 39.31 -14.40 29.52
N LEU A 736 39.30 -15.72 29.60
CA LEU A 736 38.55 -16.59 28.72
C LEU A 736 37.04 -16.28 28.78
N GLU A 737 36.48 -16.14 29.99
CA GLU A 737 35.04 -15.82 30.17
C GLU A 737 34.63 -14.52 29.45
N ARG A 738 35.47 -13.49 29.55
CA ARG A 738 35.22 -12.22 28.87
C ARG A 738 35.30 -12.37 27.36
N ARG A 739 36.31 -13.10 26.83
CA ARG A 739 36.44 -13.36 25.38
C ARG A 739 35.33 -14.23 24.81
N GLN A 740 34.86 -15.23 25.58
CA GLN A 740 33.69 -16.02 25.20
C GLN A 740 32.44 -15.13 24.95
N MET A 741 32.17 -14.23 25.89
CA MET A 741 31.04 -13.31 25.80
C MET A 741 31.25 -12.27 24.69
N GLN A 742 32.43 -11.70 24.56
CA GLN A 742 32.72 -10.74 23.49
C GLN A 742 32.65 -11.35 22.10
N THR A 743 32.97 -12.63 21.93
CA THR A 743 32.79 -13.37 20.69
C THR A 743 31.32 -13.34 20.26
N VAL A 744 30.40 -13.64 21.19
CA VAL A 744 28.95 -13.59 20.93
C VAL A 744 28.48 -12.16 20.70
N PHE A 745 28.95 -11.19 21.46
CA PHE A 745 28.64 -9.76 21.27
C PHE A 745 29.01 -9.26 19.88
N TYR A 746 30.21 -9.58 19.42
CA TYR A 746 30.68 -9.13 18.12
C TYR A 746 29.89 -9.78 16.98
N ASP A 747 29.64 -11.09 17.06
CA ASP A 747 28.82 -11.80 16.05
C ASP A 747 27.41 -11.20 15.97
N ILE A 748 26.76 -10.99 17.11
CA ILE A 748 25.44 -10.33 17.18
C ILE A 748 25.52 -8.92 16.57
N LEU A 749 26.50 -8.11 16.97
CA LEU A 749 26.65 -6.72 16.54
C LEU A 749 26.76 -6.60 15.02
N VAL A 750 27.66 -7.38 14.42
CA VAL A 750 27.88 -7.38 12.96
C VAL A 750 26.63 -7.84 12.21
N LYS A 751 26.08 -9.00 12.60
CA LYS A 751 24.94 -9.60 11.88
C LYS A 751 23.65 -8.80 12.07
N ILE A 752 23.37 -8.29 13.26
CA ILE A 752 22.17 -7.48 13.51
C ILE A 752 22.24 -6.15 12.74
N THR A 753 23.43 -5.57 12.59
CA THR A 753 23.63 -4.36 11.77
C THR A 753 23.28 -4.63 10.31
N LYS A 754 23.71 -5.75 9.76
CA LYS A 754 23.34 -6.18 8.40
C LYS A 754 21.82 -6.41 8.27
N LEU A 755 21.21 -7.09 9.25
CA LEU A 755 19.76 -7.36 9.24
C LEU A 755 18.91 -6.08 9.36
N LEU A 756 19.41 -5.06 10.04
CA LEU A 756 18.74 -3.75 10.18
C LEU A 756 18.86 -2.88 8.93
N THR A 757 19.85 -3.10 8.09
CA THR A 757 20.17 -2.23 6.96
C THR A 757 18.99 -1.93 6.04
N PRO A 758 18.13 -2.90 5.64
CA PRO A 758 16.99 -2.58 4.81
C PRO A 758 15.98 -1.64 5.46
N ILE A 759 15.86 -1.67 6.78
CA ILE A 759 14.87 -0.86 7.54
C ILE A 759 15.48 0.47 8.00
N LEU A 760 16.68 0.43 8.61
CA LEU A 760 17.36 1.57 9.21
C LEU A 760 18.75 1.77 8.57
N PRO A 761 18.81 2.11 7.27
CA PRO A 761 20.07 2.16 6.54
C PRO A 761 21.06 3.19 7.08
N HIS A 762 20.59 4.36 7.56
CA HIS A 762 21.48 5.40 8.09
C HIS A 762 22.10 5.00 9.44
N THR A 763 21.29 4.44 10.33
CA THR A 763 21.77 3.94 11.63
C THR A 763 22.70 2.76 11.44
N ALA A 764 22.38 1.84 10.51
CA ALA A 764 23.25 0.71 10.20
C ALA A 764 24.61 1.18 9.66
N GLU A 765 24.62 2.17 8.78
CA GLU A 765 25.86 2.76 8.24
C GLU A 765 26.68 3.45 9.35
N GLU A 766 26.01 4.21 10.23
CA GLU A 766 26.67 4.82 11.37
C GLU A 766 27.33 3.77 12.28
N ILE A 767 26.63 2.67 12.58
CA ILE A 767 27.19 1.57 13.38
C ILE A 767 28.39 0.94 12.65
N TRP A 768 28.23 0.67 11.35
CA TRP A 768 29.26 0.05 10.52
C TRP A 768 30.57 0.84 10.51
N SER A 769 30.47 2.16 10.50
CA SER A 769 31.64 3.04 10.57
C SER A 769 32.47 2.91 11.88
N TYR A 770 31.95 2.22 12.90
CA TYR A 770 32.65 1.90 14.15
C TYR A 770 33.14 0.44 14.23
N LEU A 771 32.97 -0.36 13.16
CA LEU A 771 33.40 -1.75 13.09
C LEU A 771 34.68 -1.84 12.27
N GLU A 772 35.83 -1.68 12.93
CA GLU A 772 37.14 -1.52 12.31
C GLU A 772 37.65 -2.78 11.57
N PHE A 773 37.07 -3.95 11.84
CA PHE A 773 37.51 -5.22 11.27
C PHE A 773 36.67 -5.70 10.08
N GLU A 774 35.62 -4.97 9.72
CA GLU A 774 34.82 -5.26 8.54
C GLU A 774 35.46 -4.67 7.28
N THR A 775 35.35 -5.39 6.16
CA THR A 775 36.11 -5.07 4.94
C THR A 775 35.35 -4.18 3.95
N GLU A 776 34.03 -4.18 4.03
CA GLU A 776 33.20 -3.39 3.11
C GLU A 776 33.14 -1.92 3.57
N ASP A 777 33.33 -0.98 2.67
CA ASP A 777 33.25 0.46 2.96
C ASP A 777 31.87 0.85 3.52
N PHE A 778 30.80 0.21 3.01
CA PHE A 778 29.41 0.45 3.39
C PHE A 778 28.73 -0.87 3.71
N VAL A 779 27.93 -0.90 4.77
CA VAL A 779 27.18 -2.12 5.16
C VAL A 779 26.21 -2.58 4.06
N GLN A 780 25.72 -1.65 3.26
CA GLN A 780 24.83 -1.94 2.14
C GLN A 780 25.49 -2.78 1.01
N LEU A 781 26.80 -2.84 0.97
CA LEU A 781 27.55 -3.71 0.03
C LEU A 781 27.72 -5.15 0.56
N SER A 782 27.45 -5.38 1.83
CA SER A 782 27.50 -6.72 2.41
C SER A 782 26.24 -7.54 2.10
N GLU A 783 26.32 -8.85 2.30
CA GLU A 783 25.16 -9.74 2.22
C GLU A 783 24.50 -9.92 3.59
N LEU A 784 23.20 -10.21 3.60
CA LEU A 784 22.48 -10.59 4.82
C LEU A 784 23.08 -11.89 5.39
N PRO A 785 23.25 -11.97 6.72
CA PRO A 785 23.87 -13.15 7.34
C PRO A 785 23.01 -14.40 7.16
N GLU A 786 23.67 -15.54 6.97
CA GLU A 786 23.03 -16.85 7.00
C GLU A 786 22.85 -17.34 8.42
N ALA A 787 21.72 -18.02 8.69
CA ALA A 787 21.48 -18.65 9.97
C ALA A 787 22.32 -19.93 10.08
N GLN A 788 23.01 -20.09 11.19
CA GLN A 788 23.79 -21.28 11.51
C GLN A 788 22.97 -22.22 12.39
N THR A 789 23.22 -23.53 12.24
CA THR A 789 22.71 -24.57 13.13
C THR A 789 23.86 -25.19 13.89
N PHE A 790 23.63 -25.57 15.13
CA PHE A 790 24.67 -26.06 16.04
C PHE A 790 24.37 -27.47 16.50
N ALA A 791 25.44 -28.22 16.84
CA ALA A 791 25.30 -29.53 17.46
C ALA A 791 24.57 -29.40 18.81
N ASN A 792 23.69 -30.35 19.13
CA ASN A 792 22.89 -30.40 20.36
C ASN A 792 22.04 -29.18 20.62
N GLN A 793 21.66 -28.46 19.55
CA GLN A 793 20.88 -27.23 19.64
C GLN A 793 19.57 -27.40 20.42
N GLU A 794 18.80 -28.45 20.13
CA GLU A 794 17.52 -28.74 20.79
C GLU A 794 17.71 -28.99 22.29
N GLU A 795 18.69 -29.81 22.67
CA GLU A 795 19.02 -30.08 24.08
C GLU A 795 19.40 -28.81 24.86
N ILE A 796 20.21 -27.94 24.22
CA ILE A 796 20.60 -26.65 24.84
C ILE A 796 19.37 -25.76 25.00
N LEU A 797 18.50 -25.67 24.00
CA LEU A 797 17.27 -24.86 24.06
C LEU A 797 16.32 -25.36 25.15
N ASP A 798 16.10 -26.67 25.27
CA ASP A 798 15.23 -27.26 26.28
C ASP A 798 15.78 -27.00 27.69
N THR A 799 17.07 -27.21 27.88
CA THR A 799 17.75 -26.92 29.15
C THR A 799 17.60 -25.45 29.55
N TRP A 800 17.82 -24.54 28.62
CA TRP A 800 17.71 -23.11 28.90
C TRP A 800 16.26 -22.61 29.00
N ALA A 801 15.29 -23.21 28.35
CA ALA A 801 13.88 -22.92 28.58
C ALA A 801 13.49 -23.26 30.04
N ALA A 802 13.87 -24.45 30.52
CA ALA A 802 13.64 -24.83 31.93
C ALA A 802 14.40 -23.90 32.90
N PHE A 803 15.64 -23.50 32.55
CA PHE A 803 16.39 -22.54 33.39
C PHE A 803 15.74 -21.15 33.43
N MET A 804 15.16 -20.66 32.31
CA MET A 804 14.49 -19.37 32.29
C MET A 804 13.21 -19.37 33.15
N ASP A 805 12.49 -20.50 33.22
CA ASP A 805 11.35 -20.67 34.12
C ASP A 805 11.81 -20.66 35.58
N PHE A 806 12.87 -21.41 35.93
CA PHE A 806 13.51 -21.37 37.23
C PHE A 806 13.96 -19.96 37.61
N ARG A 807 14.61 -19.24 36.67
CA ARG A 807 15.03 -17.83 36.87
C ARG A 807 13.84 -16.92 37.15
N GLY A 808 12.73 -17.09 36.45
CA GLY A 808 11.48 -16.35 36.68
C GLY A 808 10.93 -16.57 38.11
N GLN A 809 11.01 -17.79 38.62
CA GLN A 809 10.59 -18.14 39.98
C GLN A 809 11.55 -17.55 41.05
N ALA A 810 12.87 -17.64 40.81
CA ALA A 810 13.88 -17.00 41.66
C ALA A 810 13.72 -15.47 41.72
N GLN A 811 13.43 -14.83 40.59
CA GLN A 811 13.18 -13.39 40.52
C GLN A 811 11.95 -12.97 41.33
N LYS A 812 10.87 -13.79 41.34
CA LYS A 812 9.70 -13.53 42.21
C LYS A 812 10.08 -13.57 43.69
N ALA A 813 10.85 -14.57 44.14
CA ALA A 813 11.33 -14.64 45.52
C ALA A 813 12.18 -13.41 45.88
N LEU A 814 13.07 -12.96 44.99
CA LEU A 814 13.87 -11.76 45.19
C LEU A 814 13.01 -10.47 45.23
N GLU A 815 11.92 -10.42 44.46
CA GLU A 815 10.97 -9.31 44.46
C GLU A 815 10.21 -9.24 45.77
N GLU A 816 9.72 -10.37 46.30
CA GLU A 816 9.06 -10.45 47.60
C GLU A 816 10.00 -9.96 48.70
N ALA A 817 11.27 -10.42 48.70
CA ALA A 817 12.28 -9.97 49.67
C ALA A 817 12.60 -8.46 49.59
N ARG A 818 12.51 -7.86 48.39
CA ARG A 818 12.64 -6.40 48.20
C ARG A 818 11.43 -5.66 48.78
N ASN A 819 10.22 -6.17 48.55
CA ASN A 819 8.99 -5.57 49.06
C ASN A 819 8.96 -5.62 50.59
N GLU A 820 9.46 -6.70 51.19
CA GLU A 820 9.63 -6.89 52.66
C GLU A 820 10.83 -6.15 53.24
N LYS A 821 11.62 -5.49 52.37
CA LYS A 821 12.85 -4.74 52.74
C LYS A 821 13.96 -5.59 53.38
N VAL A 822 14.00 -6.88 53.09
CA VAL A 822 15.09 -7.79 53.47
C VAL A 822 16.35 -7.43 52.71
N ILE A 823 16.19 -7.06 51.42
CA ILE A 823 17.24 -6.56 50.53
C ILE A 823 16.75 -5.28 49.81
N GLY A 824 17.67 -4.43 49.40
CA GLY A 824 17.42 -3.25 48.56
C GLY A 824 17.62 -3.57 47.10
N LYS A 825 18.59 -4.39 46.75
CA LYS A 825 18.91 -4.83 45.37
C LYS A 825 19.18 -6.33 45.37
N SER A 826 18.94 -6.99 44.24
CA SER A 826 19.23 -8.44 44.07
C SER A 826 20.66 -8.80 44.39
N LEU A 827 21.60 -7.91 44.02
CA LEU A 827 23.02 -8.10 44.30
C LEU A 827 23.38 -8.09 45.82
N GLU A 828 22.48 -7.73 46.74
CA GLU A 828 22.64 -7.83 48.18
C GLU A 828 22.20 -9.17 48.73
N ALA A 829 21.59 -10.03 47.91
CA ALA A 829 20.97 -11.27 48.34
C ALA A 829 21.96 -12.42 48.49
N HIS A 830 21.72 -13.19 49.52
CA HIS A 830 22.06 -14.63 49.59
C HIS A 830 20.77 -15.40 49.34
N LEU A 831 20.71 -16.07 48.19
CA LEU A 831 19.59 -16.89 47.73
C LEU A 831 19.88 -18.36 48.07
N THR A 832 19.03 -18.98 48.87
CA THR A 832 19.09 -20.42 49.14
C THR A 832 17.96 -21.11 48.36
N VAL A 833 18.31 -22.06 47.54
CA VAL A 833 17.44 -22.84 46.67
C VAL A 833 17.21 -24.22 47.29
N TYR A 834 15.98 -24.64 47.42
CA TYR A 834 15.56 -25.97 47.88
C TYR A 834 14.94 -26.71 46.67
N PRO A 835 15.77 -27.35 45.82
CA PRO A 835 15.32 -27.95 44.56
C PRO A 835 14.81 -29.38 44.80
N ASN A 836 13.85 -29.83 43.98
CA ASN A 836 13.66 -31.27 43.77
C ASN A 836 14.77 -31.86 42.83
N GLU A 837 14.73 -33.15 42.57
CA GLU A 837 15.74 -33.80 41.74
C GLU A 837 15.77 -33.29 40.27
N VAL A 838 14.61 -32.80 39.76
CA VAL A 838 14.54 -32.22 38.39
C VAL A 838 15.31 -30.91 38.32
N VAL A 839 15.02 -30.01 39.27
CA VAL A 839 15.74 -28.69 39.28
C VAL A 839 17.20 -28.88 39.69
N LYS A 840 17.52 -29.85 40.53
CA LYS A 840 18.93 -30.14 40.85
C LYS A 840 19.71 -30.60 39.65
N THR A 841 19.13 -31.49 38.84
CA THR A 841 19.70 -31.95 37.54
C THR A 841 19.87 -30.79 36.57
N LEU A 842 18.84 -29.93 36.46
CA LEU A 842 18.88 -28.73 35.63
C LEU A 842 20.03 -27.79 36.00
N LEU A 843 20.19 -27.49 37.29
CA LEU A 843 21.25 -26.61 37.77
C LEU A 843 22.66 -27.22 37.55
N GLY A 844 22.78 -28.54 37.55
CA GLY A 844 23.99 -29.24 37.18
C GLY A 844 24.28 -29.26 35.65
N ALA A 845 23.24 -29.18 34.85
CA ALA A 845 23.37 -29.11 33.37
C ALA A 845 23.74 -27.71 32.86
N VAL A 846 23.43 -26.67 33.61
CA VAL A 846 23.83 -25.29 33.28
C VAL A 846 25.28 -25.09 33.65
N ASP A 847 26.18 -25.25 32.65
CA ASP A 847 27.63 -25.01 32.80
C ASP A 847 27.93 -23.49 32.84
N SER A 848 27.48 -22.82 33.89
CA SER A 848 27.61 -21.38 34.08
C SER A 848 27.38 -21.04 35.57
N ASN A 849 27.95 -19.91 36.02
CA ASN A 849 27.79 -19.46 37.39
C ASN A 849 26.35 -18.96 37.63
N VAL A 850 25.51 -19.80 38.23
CA VAL A 850 24.09 -19.53 38.48
C VAL A 850 23.86 -18.29 39.34
N ALA A 851 24.73 -18.02 40.32
CA ALA A 851 24.63 -16.81 41.15
C ALA A 851 24.83 -15.54 40.31
N GLN A 852 25.70 -15.60 39.30
CA GLN A 852 25.93 -14.52 38.34
C GLN A 852 24.74 -14.33 37.40
N LEU A 853 24.14 -15.41 36.89
CA LEU A 853 22.96 -15.38 36.05
C LEU A 853 21.72 -14.82 36.77
N LEU A 854 21.63 -14.99 38.06
CA LEU A 854 20.57 -14.45 38.93
C LEU A 854 20.90 -13.07 39.52
N ILE A 855 22.14 -12.59 39.31
CA ILE A 855 22.63 -11.30 39.82
C ILE A 855 22.51 -11.24 41.34
N VAL A 856 22.93 -12.31 42.05
CA VAL A 856 22.97 -12.38 43.50
C VAL A 856 24.42 -12.49 44.03
N SER A 857 24.69 -12.01 45.24
CA SER A 857 26.00 -12.11 45.83
C SER A 857 26.39 -13.54 46.15
N LYS A 858 25.44 -14.34 46.64
CA LYS A 858 25.64 -15.73 47.00
C LYS A 858 24.43 -16.61 46.62
N LEU A 859 24.71 -17.79 46.16
CA LEU A 859 23.75 -18.85 45.92
C LEU A 859 24.14 -20.08 46.74
N THR A 860 23.16 -20.69 47.41
CA THR A 860 23.34 -21.99 48.08
C THR A 860 22.26 -22.94 47.60
N ILE A 861 22.66 -24.14 47.16
CA ILE A 861 21.72 -25.23 46.89
C ILE A 861 21.61 -26.09 48.15
N ALA A 862 20.46 -26.08 48.77
CA ALA A 862 20.27 -26.78 50.05
C ALA A 862 19.88 -28.24 49.83
N GLU A 863 20.34 -29.09 50.77
CA GLU A 863 19.85 -30.48 50.87
C GLU A 863 18.73 -30.54 51.89
N GLY A 864 17.57 -31.10 51.52
CA GLY A 864 16.43 -31.27 52.46
C GLY A 864 15.25 -30.31 52.20
N PRO A 865 14.21 -30.41 53.04
CA PRO A 865 12.99 -29.64 52.79
C PRO A 865 13.16 -28.14 53.09
N ALA A 866 12.40 -27.34 52.37
CA ALA A 866 12.37 -25.89 52.60
C ALA A 866 11.80 -25.54 53.97
N PRO A 867 12.31 -24.52 54.66
CA PRO A 867 11.79 -24.06 55.95
C PRO A 867 10.41 -23.41 55.80
N GLU A 868 9.71 -23.27 56.91
CA GLU A 868 8.45 -22.51 56.98
C GLU A 868 8.72 -21.04 56.57
N GLY A 869 7.87 -20.48 55.70
CA GLY A 869 8.03 -19.13 55.19
C GLY A 869 8.85 -19.02 53.91
N ALA A 870 9.39 -20.12 53.35
CA ALA A 870 10.04 -20.12 52.02
C ALA A 870 9.01 -19.84 50.91
N VAL A 871 9.42 -19.08 49.89
CA VAL A 871 8.64 -18.85 48.67
C VAL A 871 8.65 -20.15 47.84
N THR A 872 7.53 -20.84 47.78
CA THR A 872 7.44 -22.21 47.28
C THR A 872 6.70 -22.27 45.94
N PHE A 873 7.29 -23.00 44.97
CA PHE A 873 6.75 -23.38 43.68
C PHE A 873 6.66 -24.92 43.60
N GLU A 874 6.17 -25.46 42.49
CA GLU A 874 5.95 -26.91 42.31
C GLU A 874 7.23 -27.72 42.53
N ASP A 875 8.33 -27.29 41.89
CA ASP A 875 9.59 -28.05 41.86
C ASP A 875 10.73 -27.45 42.69
N VAL A 876 10.53 -26.25 43.25
CA VAL A 876 11.58 -25.51 43.98
C VAL A 876 10.99 -24.55 45.01
N ALA A 877 11.73 -24.35 46.10
CA ALA A 877 11.44 -23.26 47.05
C ALA A 877 12.70 -22.40 47.25
N PHE A 878 12.49 -21.19 47.71
CA PHE A 878 13.56 -20.18 47.89
C PHE A 878 13.44 -19.52 49.27
N THR A 879 14.60 -19.26 49.86
CA THR A 879 14.70 -18.28 50.92
C THR A 879 15.72 -17.21 50.56
N VAL A 880 15.41 -15.98 50.91
CA VAL A 880 16.26 -14.82 50.61
C VAL A 880 16.65 -14.13 51.90
N GLU A 881 17.93 -13.92 52.09
CA GLU A 881 18.47 -13.15 53.20
C GLU A 881 19.53 -12.17 52.67
N ARG A 882 19.90 -11.17 53.44
CA ARG A 882 21.02 -10.33 53.08
C ARG A 882 22.34 -11.13 53.16
N ALA A 883 23.19 -11.05 52.15
CA ALA A 883 24.45 -11.74 52.11
C ALA A 883 25.37 -11.25 53.26
N ALA A 884 26.12 -12.20 53.85
CA ALA A 884 27.08 -11.89 54.89
C ALA A 884 28.37 -11.29 54.30
N GLY A 885 29.00 -10.35 55.04
CA GLY A 885 30.22 -9.70 54.61
C GLY A 885 30.06 -8.20 54.33
N GLU A 886 31.08 -7.62 53.73
CA GLU A 886 31.13 -6.22 53.34
C GLU A 886 30.98 -6.04 51.82
N VAL A 887 30.55 -4.87 51.39
CA VAL A 887 30.42 -4.55 49.95
C VAL A 887 31.80 -4.37 49.35
N CYS A 888 32.11 -5.13 48.33
CA CYS A 888 33.33 -4.96 47.54
C CYS A 888 33.27 -3.67 46.69
N ASP A 889 34.26 -2.79 46.85
CA ASP A 889 34.32 -1.49 46.18
C ASP A 889 34.45 -1.60 44.66
N ARG A 890 34.94 -2.76 44.13
CA ARG A 890 35.11 -2.99 42.71
C ARG A 890 33.92 -3.66 42.06
N CYS A 891 33.49 -4.86 42.50
CA CYS A 891 32.38 -5.59 41.87
C CYS A 891 31.01 -5.31 42.51
N ARG A 892 30.98 -4.61 43.64
CA ARG A 892 29.78 -4.23 44.40
C ARG A 892 29.01 -5.38 45.03
N ARG A 893 29.51 -6.64 44.96
CA ARG A 893 28.94 -7.78 45.66
C ARG A 893 29.23 -7.69 47.16
N ILE A 894 28.35 -8.26 47.97
CA ILE A 894 28.62 -8.50 49.39
C ILE A 894 29.31 -9.82 49.54
N ASP A 895 30.53 -9.83 50.08
CA ASP A 895 31.34 -11.04 50.17
C ASP A 895 32.10 -11.07 51.50
N PRO A 896 32.12 -12.20 52.23
CA PRO A 896 32.85 -12.33 53.51
C PRO A 896 34.35 -12.13 53.40
N SER A 897 34.93 -12.30 52.17
CA SER A 897 36.34 -12.09 51.89
C SER A 897 36.70 -10.61 51.60
N THR A 898 35.72 -9.74 51.58
CA THR A 898 35.94 -8.30 51.36
C THR A 898 36.70 -7.71 52.53
N ALA A 899 37.86 -7.20 52.25
CA ALA A 899 38.71 -6.61 53.26
C ALA A 899 39.53 -5.46 52.66
N GLU A 900 40.00 -4.56 53.53
CA GLU A 900 40.98 -3.54 53.15
C GLU A 900 42.33 -4.21 52.84
N ARG A 901 42.85 -3.92 51.64
CA ARG A 901 44.13 -4.43 51.17
C ARG A 901 45.24 -3.43 51.41
N SER A 902 46.46 -3.91 51.47
CA SER A 902 47.66 -3.08 51.72
C SER A 902 47.88 -1.94 50.70
N TYR A 903 47.24 -2.05 49.58
CA TYR A 903 47.26 -1.11 48.44
C TYR A 903 46.03 -0.17 48.39
N ASN A 904 45.39 0.12 49.51
CA ASN A 904 44.27 1.04 49.70
C ASN A 904 43.00 0.66 48.91
N ALA A 905 42.62 -0.59 48.84
CA ALA A 905 41.42 -1.08 48.19
C ALA A 905 40.66 -2.00 49.13
N THR A 906 39.35 -1.74 49.34
CA THR A 906 38.43 -2.64 50.09
C THR A 906 37.72 -3.52 49.08
N ILE A 907 38.23 -4.71 48.81
CA ILE A 907 37.82 -5.62 47.76
C ILE A 907 37.78 -7.09 48.21
N CYS A 908 36.92 -7.90 47.55
CA CYS A 908 36.82 -9.32 47.78
C CYS A 908 38.05 -10.06 47.18
N ASN A 909 38.23 -11.32 47.56
CA ASN A 909 39.37 -12.14 47.08
C ASN A 909 39.38 -12.28 45.55
N HIS A 910 38.25 -12.44 44.93
CA HIS A 910 38.13 -12.52 43.46
C HIS A 910 38.62 -11.23 42.77
N CYS A 911 38.18 -10.07 43.24
CA CYS A 911 38.65 -8.79 42.69
C CYS A 911 40.11 -8.54 43.02
N ALA A 912 40.61 -9.00 44.19
CA ALA A 912 42.03 -8.89 44.57
C ALA A 912 42.91 -9.67 43.62
N SER A 913 42.61 -10.91 43.32
CA SER A 913 43.36 -11.72 42.35
C SER A 913 43.43 -11.07 40.95
N ILE A 914 42.32 -10.54 40.46
CA ILE A 914 42.29 -9.84 39.15
C ILE A 914 43.17 -8.59 39.17
N VAL A 915 43.07 -7.79 40.21
CA VAL A 915 43.83 -6.52 40.35
C VAL A 915 45.34 -6.80 40.52
N GLU A 916 45.67 -7.77 41.33
CA GLU A 916 47.09 -8.16 41.59
C GLU A 916 47.76 -8.73 40.33
N GLU A 917 47.01 -9.51 39.54
CA GLU A 917 47.48 -10.09 38.29
C GLU A 917 47.63 -9.07 37.14
N ASN A 918 46.64 -8.16 36.99
CA ASN A 918 46.57 -7.30 35.82
C ASN A 918 47.03 -5.86 36.05
N PHE A 919 47.22 -5.43 37.30
CA PHE A 919 47.60 -4.04 37.66
C PHE A 919 48.73 -3.97 38.70
N ALA A 920 49.75 -4.80 38.52
CA ALA A 920 50.83 -4.96 39.48
C ALA A 920 51.49 -3.65 39.87
N ASP A 921 51.70 -2.71 38.94
CA ASP A 921 52.31 -1.41 39.22
C ASP A 921 51.41 -0.57 40.16
N ALA A 922 50.09 -0.53 39.89
CA ALA A 922 49.14 0.20 40.73
C ALA A 922 48.99 -0.44 42.13
N VAL A 923 49.13 -1.77 42.21
CA VAL A 923 49.19 -2.51 43.49
C VAL A 923 50.43 -2.13 44.26
N ALA A 924 51.59 -2.00 43.60
CA ALA A 924 52.85 -1.63 44.23
C ALA A 924 52.83 -0.19 44.73
N GLU A 925 52.23 0.73 44.02
CA GLU A 925 52.17 2.18 44.41
C GLU A 925 51.01 2.45 45.39
N GLY A 926 49.99 1.59 45.44
CA GLY A 926 48.76 1.80 46.15
C GLY A 926 47.79 2.68 45.38
N PHE A 927 46.46 2.38 45.47
CA PHE A 927 45.42 3.17 44.83
C PHE A 927 45.18 4.51 45.54
N GLU A 928 44.77 5.51 44.79
CA GLU A 928 44.37 6.81 45.34
C GLU A 928 43.20 6.63 46.31
N ALA A 929 43.18 7.36 47.41
CA ALA A 929 42.06 7.37 48.35
C ALA A 929 40.76 7.77 47.64
N LYS A 930 39.64 7.27 48.12
CA LYS A 930 38.29 7.53 47.52
C LYS A 930 37.98 8.99 47.36
#